data_9036e58ff7b5e870ed35fe22400eb3fc
#
_entry.id   9036e58ff7b5e870ed35fe22400eb3fc
#
_cell.length_a   1.000
_cell.length_b   1.000
_cell.length_c   1.000
_cell.angle_alpha   90.00
_cell.angle_beta   90.00
_cell.angle_gamma   90.00
#
_symmetry.space_group_name_H-M   'P 1'
#
loop_
_entity.id
_entity.type
_entity.pdbx_description
1 polymer ?
#
loop_
_entity_poly.entity_id
_entity_poly.type
_entity_poly.pdbx_seq_one_letter_code
_entity_poly.pdbx_strand_id
1 'polypeptide(L)'
;MAAIFNQAPTLSPATLHEKKLIWLAHLGPALLTVFFIWLPFGFVLTGLLEEWGVIGLFSRVGVFFLTDAASAMPAHALRPLTILPHAIAYSLDPNSFNYWHVLLIIALVIKGWAVSVITTRITGAIRWGMLASVLIIIFPADTMQLSFRSFHINWALSLVLLASVLQIRAIDERIRVRSLILSAFASLILATSCAMYEASLLLAAIPAFVVFIQVGIKGVAAHIKRFYCQHLIWAIGPAAYIAYVIHTLPLVHSYQSAVVGDSALASVKMYFPKLFSLGIKRSIFGGWIDAFRITGSEIDSYFYVTVTTALLLALIAFVAWKSKAPLRVGAGSNSRWTLPMRMIAIGLVLICLGYLPFIFNPAHMAVSQRTFLYAAPGATMIFIALLLSVYQYSKKATTALSALLIFTGLSAQLFQFQHYIEISKRQQSILKDIAHNFDGNAVGKTLLILDYFNQLNHDWMFLNPDLSAILFHIYEKPVDTIEVCYMPSHEWQQTDPLQRKGKCEKTGEGWTLDYPVPFDTPPPPSKKLSNADVVTVEVGRGETPAANAELDAWRKELESESSPAGARLRGITESRPWFQFIHFRQPPPDEYYWDFGRWWSMTPPTAGSGWRNTQWQTRRFVHTASAWKNAPQSSLVFDLIPASAPYEINGFFKNFANKQIRDKMQVKVNGIHIPLRWIQESRFSGNVPADTLKSGRNSIEFISDVDASNGGVAAELDWVNITRQIR
;
A
#
# COMPACT_ATOMS: atom_id res chain seq x y z
N MET A 1 -8.79 -26.60 -42.38
CA MET A 1 -8.21 -26.20 -41.06
C MET A 1 -6.70 -26.12 -41.02
N ALA A 2 -5.95 -26.93 -41.78
CA ALA A 2 -4.48 -26.86 -41.86
C ALA A 2 -3.93 -25.55 -42.48
N ALA A 3 -4.67 -24.88 -43.35
CA ALA A 3 -4.24 -23.67 -44.05
C ALA A 3 -4.19 -22.40 -43.19
N ILE A 4 -4.91 -22.37 -42.02
CA ILE A 4 -4.94 -21.19 -41.13
C ILE A 4 -3.71 -21.13 -40.25
N PHE A 5 -3.05 -22.26 -39.99
CA PHE A 5 -1.83 -22.33 -39.16
C PHE A 5 -0.51 -22.18 -39.91
N ASN A 6 -0.53 -22.33 -41.23
CA ASN A 6 0.69 -22.22 -42.05
C ASN A 6 1.02 -20.80 -42.53
N GLN A 7 0.19 -19.80 -42.25
CA GLN A 7 0.50 -18.40 -42.50
C GLN A 7 1.05 -17.73 -41.24
N ALA A 8 2.08 -18.28 -40.60
CA ALA A 8 3.03 -17.42 -39.95
C ALA A 8 3.69 -16.57 -41.03
N PRO A 9 3.55 -15.24 -41.06
CA PRO A 9 4.25 -14.45 -42.06
C PRO A 9 5.72 -14.75 -41.90
N THR A 10 6.38 -15.10 -43.01
CA THR A 10 7.82 -14.92 -43.16
C THR A 10 8.07 -13.45 -42.94
N LEU A 11 8.25 -13.03 -41.69
CA LEU A 11 8.87 -11.76 -41.36
C LEU A 11 10.24 -11.84 -41.99
N SER A 12 10.50 -10.96 -42.95
CA SER A 12 11.88 -10.70 -43.38
C SER A 12 12.68 -10.50 -42.10
N PRO A 13 13.91 -11.01 -41.98
CA PRO A 13 14.68 -10.86 -40.76
C PRO A 13 14.69 -9.37 -40.39
N ALA A 14 13.98 -9.02 -39.30
CA ALA A 14 13.90 -7.64 -38.83
C ALA A 14 15.33 -7.11 -38.72
N THR A 15 15.60 -5.96 -39.27
CA THR A 15 16.91 -5.33 -39.19
C THR A 15 17.26 -5.13 -37.69
N LEU A 16 18.54 -5.03 -37.38
CA LEU A 16 19.00 -4.79 -36.02
C LEU A 16 18.32 -3.53 -35.40
N HIS A 17 18.06 -2.54 -36.24
CA HIS A 17 17.37 -1.30 -35.89
C HIS A 17 15.88 -1.55 -35.51
N GLU A 18 15.17 -2.36 -36.29
CA GLU A 18 13.76 -2.70 -35.97
C GLU A 18 13.63 -3.52 -34.69
N LYS A 19 14.57 -4.45 -34.44
CA LYS A 19 14.60 -5.20 -33.17
C LYS A 19 14.81 -4.27 -31.97
N LYS A 20 15.76 -3.33 -32.05
CA LYS A 20 15.99 -2.33 -31.00
C LYS A 20 14.75 -1.47 -30.76
N LEU A 21 14.07 -1.00 -31.79
CA LEU A 21 12.86 -0.19 -31.67
C LEU A 21 11.73 -0.95 -31.02
N ILE A 22 11.55 -2.24 -31.33
CA ILE A 22 10.54 -3.09 -30.68
C ILE A 22 10.82 -3.26 -29.17
N TRP A 23 12.08 -3.46 -28.79
CA TRP A 23 12.47 -3.53 -27.38
C TRP A 23 12.20 -2.23 -26.63
N LEU A 24 12.62 -1.10 -27.19
CA LEU A 24 12.35 0.23 -26.63
C LEU A 24 10.85 0.51 -26.51
N ALA A 25 10.08 0.06 -27.48
CA ALA A 25 8.64 0.24 -27.47
C ALA A 25 7.92 -0.52 -26.35
N HIS A 26 8.41 -1.68 -25.96
CA HIS A 26 7.84 -2.42 -24.83
C HIS A 26 8.34 -1.92 -23.48
N LEU A 27 9.60 -1.52 -23.37
CA LEU A 27 10.26 -1.13 -22.14
C LEU A 27 10.04 0.36 -21.79
N GLY A 28 10.10 1.22 -22.81
CA GLY A 28 10.08 2.68 -22.64
C GLY A 28 8.91 3.22 -21.83
N PRO A 29 7.64 2.82 -22.12
CA PRO A 29 6.50 3.31 -21.34
C PRO A 29 6.56 2.94 -19.87
N ALA A 30 6.98 1.70 -19.54
CA ALA A 30 7.15 1.27 -18.17
C ALA A 30 8.21 2.11 -17.44
N LEU A 31 9.40 2.22 -18.04
CA LEU A 31 10.51 3.00 -17.50
C LEU A 31 10.14 4.47 -17.27
N LEU A 32 9.52 5.11 -18.27
CA LEU A 32 9.13 6.51 -18.15
C LEU A 32 8.03 6.71 -17.11
N THR A 33 7.03 5.83 -17.04
CA THR A 33 5.96 5.95 -16.04
C THR A 33 6.52 5.84 -14.63
N VAL A 34 7.37 4.83 -14.37
CA VAL A 34 8.02 4.65 -13.07
C VAL A 34 8.96 5.83 -12.79
N PHE A 35 9.78 6.26 -13.75
CA PHE A 35 10.64 7.42 -13.61
C PHE A 35 9.85 8.68 -13.19
N PHE A 36 8.73 8.97 -13.86
CA PHE A 36 7.90 10.13 -13.53
C PHE A 36 7.19 10.01 -12.17
N ILE A 37 6.93 8.80 -11.67
CA ILE A 37 6.42 8.63 -10.31
C ILE A 37 7.51 8.93 -9.27
N TRP A 38 8.76 8.50 -9.51
CA TRP A 38 9.86 8.71 -8.57
C TRP A 38 10.52 10.08 -8.66
N LEU A 39 10.50 10.72 -9.83
CA LEU A 39 11.21 11.99 -10.08
C LEU A 39 10.92 13.10 -9.07
N PRO A 40 9.67 13.34 -8.62
CA PRO A 40 9.40 14.35 -7.60
C PRO A 40 9.96 14.00 -6.21
N PHE A 41 9.99 12.73 -5.89
CA PHE A 41 10.20 12.27 -4.51
C PHE A 41 11.60 11.70 -4.27
N GLY A 42 12.22 11.11 -5.28
CA GLY A 42 13.46 10.38 -5.09
C GLY A 42 13.28 9.13 -4.22
N PHE A 43 14.28 8.82 -3.41
CA PHE A 43 14.34 7.66 -2.51
C PHE A 43 14.02 8.04 -1.06
N VAL A 44 12.97 8.86 -0.86
CA VAL A 44 12.59 9.36 0.47
C VAL A 44 11.77 8.35 1.28
N LEU A 45 11.02 7.47 0.61
CA LEU A 45 10.24 6.46 1.31
C LEU A 45 11.18 5.51 2.07
N THR A 46 10.83 5.21 3.31
CA THR A 46 11.48 4.20 4.15
C THR A 46 10.50 3.11 4.57
N GLY A 47 10.81 2.30 5.56
CA GLY A 47 9.87 1.35 6.13
C GLY A 47 8.62 2.02 6.66
N LEU A 48 7.51 1.28 6.67
CA LEU A 48 6.25 1.74 7.23
C LEU A 48 5.84 0.92 8.45
N LEU A 49 6.02 -0.40 8.43
CA LEU A 49 5.71 -1.32 9.52
C LEU A 49 6.68 -2.50 9.53
N GLU A 50 6.26 -3.60 8.90
CA GLU A 50 6.97 -4.88 8.86
C GLU A 50 8.40 -4.75 8.31
N GLU A 51 8.66 -3.75 7.48
CA GLU A 51 9.98 -3.49 6.91
C GLU A 51 11.01 -3.11 7.97
N TRP A 52 10.59 -2.36 8.99
CA TRP A 52 11.43 -2.05 10.14
C TRP A 52 11.78 -3.30 10.94
N GLY A 53 10.77 -4.16 11.17
CA GLY A 53 10.95 -5.46 11.78
C GLY A 53 11.92 -6.35 11.00
N VAL A 54 11.83 -6.35 9.67
CA VAL A 54 12.71 -7.14 8.78
C VAL A 54 14.16 -6.66 8.86
N ILE A 55 14.43 -5.35 8.82
CA ILE A 55 15.80 -4.81 8.97
C ILE A 55 16.40 -5.21 10.33
N GLY A 56 15.66 -5.01 11.41
CA GLY A 56 16.13 -5.37 12.73
C GLY A 56 16.29 -6.88 12.92
N LEU A 57 15.45 -7.70 12.28
CA LEU A 57 15.58 -9.14 12.28
C LEU A 57 16.89 -9.58 11.59
N PHE A 58 17.17 -9.05 10.38
CA PHE A 58 18.43 -9.34 9.69
C PHE A 58 19.66 -8.90 10.48
N SER A 59 19.59 -7.77 11.18
CA SER A 59 20.67 -7.31 12.07
C SER A 59 20.90 -8.24 13.25
N ARG A 60 19.82 -8.86 13.79
CA ARG A 60 19.87 -9.70 14.99
C ARG A 60 20.27 -11.16 14.70
N VAL A 61 19.70 -11.75 13.65
CA VAL A 61 19.87 -13.20 13.36
C VAL A 61 20.67 -13.47 12.09
N GLY A 62 21.06 -12.43 11.36
CA GLY A 62 21.71 -12.54 10.06
C GLY A 62 20.72 -12.61 8.90
N VAL A 63 21.24 -12.41 7.69
CA VAL A 63 20.45 -12.41 6.47
C VAL A 63 20.11 -13.84 6.05
N PHE A 64 18.85 -14.09 5.77
CA PHE A 64 18.37 -15.35 5.23
C PHE A 64 17.45 -15.11 4.03
N PHE A 65 17.42 -16.04 3.09
CA PHE A 65 16.74 -15.89 1.81
C PHE A 65 15.47 -16.74 1.69
N LEU A 66 15.27 -17.64 2.63
CA LEU A 66 14.11 -18.55 2.67
C LEU A 66 13.42 -18.45 4.03
N THR A 67 12.09 -18.54 4.00
CA THR A 67 11.27 -18.69 5.20
C THR A 67 10.77 -20.13 5.25
N ASP A 68 11.15 -20.88 6.26
CA ASP A 68 10.71 -22.25 6.54
C ASP A 68 10.37 -22.42 8.02
N ALA A 69 10.03 -23.64 8.44
CA ALA A 69 9.67 -23.93 9.82
C ALA A 69 10.80 -23.69 10.82
N ALA A 70 12.06 -23.71 10.38
CA ALA A 70 13.25 -23.50 11.21
C ALA A 70 13.81 -22.07 11.10
N SER A 71 13.30 -21.26 10.18
CA SER A 71 13.75 -19.89 9.98
C SER A 71 13.27 -18.94 11.08
N ALA A 72 13.82 -17.73 11.09
CA ALA A 72 13.37 -16.66 11.99
C ALA A 72 11.94 -16.18 11.74
N MET A 73 11.30 -16.60 10.63
CA MET A 73 9.91 -16.26 10.27
C MET A 73 9.06 -17.51 9.95
N PRO A 74 8.88 -18.44 10.90
CA PRO A 74 8.18 -19.71 10.63
C PRO A 74 6.72 -19.52 10.24
N ALA A 75 6.06 -18.45 10.68
CA ALA A 75 4.70 -18.11 10.29
C ALA A 75 4.52 -17.89 8.77
N HIS A 76 5.59 -17.59 8.06
CA HIS A 76 5.61 -17.39 6.60
C HIS A 76 6.12 -18.62 5.82
N ALA A 77 6.30 -19.77 6.46
CA ALA A 77 6.88 -20.96 5.83
C ALA A 77 6.11 -21.46 4.58
N LEU A 78 4.83 -21.16 4.44
CA LEU A 78 4.07 -21.47 3.21
C LEU A 78 4.46 -20.57 2.01
N ARG A 79 5.24 -19.52 2.24
CA ARG A 79 5.78 -18.58 1.25
C ARG A 79 7.30 -18.54 1.34
N PRO A 80 8.02 -19.64 1.02
CA PRO A 80 9.44 -19.78 1.34
C PRO A 80 10.33 -18.69 0.74
N LEU A 81 9.89 -18.01 -0.32
CA LEU A 81 10.66 -16.94 -0.97
C LEU A 81 10.13 -15.53 -0.68
N THR A 82 9.19 -15.37 0.27
CA THR A 82 8.60 -14.05 0.58
C THR A 82 9.65 -13.03 1.02
N ILE A 83 10.69 -13.48 1.73
CA ILE A 83 11.75 -12.62 2.25
C ILE A 83 12.84 -12.29 1.21
N LEU A 84 12.91 -13.03 0.11
CA LEU A 84 14.00 -12.95 -0.87
C LEU A 84 14.32 -11.54 -1.38
N PRO A 85 13.35 -10.72 -1.85
CA PRO A 85 13.67 -9.37 -2.33
C PRO A 85 14.19 -8.45 -1.21
N HIS A 86 13.69 -8.63 0.03
CA HIS A 86 14.15 -7.89 1.19
C HIS A 86 15.59 -8.27 1.55
N ALA A 87 15.90 -9.56 1.55
CA ALA A 87 17.24 -10.07 1.82
C ALA A 87 18.27 -9.60 0.80
N ILE A 88 17.89 -9.57 -0.49
CA ILE A 88 18.76 -9.02 -1.55
C ILE A 88 19.00 -7.52 -1.31
N ALA A 89 17.95 -6.72 -1.07
CA ALA A 89 18.09 -5.29 -0.83
C ALA A 89 18.97 -4.98 0.38
N TYR A 90 18.74 -5.67 1.49
CA TYR A 90 19.52 -5.53 2.71
C TYR A 90 20.98 -5.96 2.53
N SER A 91 21.24 -7.05 1.79
CA SER A 91 22.61 -7.53 1.52
C SER A 91 23.41 -6.54 0.67
N LEU A 92 22.76 -5.73 -0.17
CA LEU A 92 23.39 -4.70 -1.00
C LEU A 92 23.70 -3.43 -0.19
N ASP A 93 22.81 -3.04 0.69
CA ASP A 93 23.01 -1.93 1.63
C ASP A 93 22.13 -2.11 2.87
N PRO A 94 22.72 -2.55 4.01
CA PRO A 94 21.96 -2.76 5.24
C PRO A 94 21.53 -1.46 5.93
N ASN A 95 22.12 -0.33 5.56
CA ASN A 95 21.94 0.95 6.26
C ASN A 95 20.96 1.89 5.57
N SER A 96 20.40 1.53 4.41
CA SER A 96 19.44 2.40 3.70
C SER A 96 18.35 1.63 2.96
N PHE A 97 17.33 2.37 2.54
CA PHE A 97 16.27 1.84 1.68
C PHE A 97 16.55 2.03 0.17
N ASN A 98 17.75 2.45 -0.23
CA ASN A 98 18.05 2.73 -1.63
C ASN A 98 17.83 1.53 -2.55
N TYR A 99 18.34 0.37 -2.18
CA TYR A 99 18.15 -0.85 -2.99
C TYR A 99 16.72 -1.42 -2.92
N TRP A 100 15.96 -1.09 -1.87
CA TRP A 100 14.53 -1.40 -1.84
C TRP A 100 13.80 -0.62 -2.93
N HIS A 101 14.12 0.67 -3.11
CA HIS A 101 13.59 1.46 -4.22
C HIS A 101 13.99 0.89 -5.58
N VAL A 102 15.27 0.61 -5.77
CA VAL A 102 15.80 0.08 -7.05
C VAL A 102 15.09 -1.22 -7.41
N LEU A 103 14.99 -2.15 -6.49
CA LEU A 103 14.34 -3.44 -6.74
C LEU A 103 12.82 -3.29 -6.94
N LEU A 104 12.13 -2.37 -6.24
CA LEU A 104 10.73 -2.09 -6.49
C LEU A 104 10.52 -1.50 -7.88
N ILE A 105 11.35 -0.54 -8.30
CA ILE A 105 11.36 0.03 -9.65
C ILE A 105 11.53 -1.07 -10.70
N ILE A 106 12.49 -1.97 -10.51
CA ILE A 106 12.72 -3.11 -11.43
C ILE A 106 11.48 -4.00 -11.52
N ALA A 107 10.84 -4.34 -10.38
CA ALA A 107 9.63 -5.14 -10.38
C ALA A 107 8.49 -4.46 -11.17
N LEU A 108 8.25 -3.16 -10.96
CA LEU A 108 7.23 -2.41 -11.68
C LEU A 108 7.52 -2.31 -13.18
N VAL A 109 8.77 -2.13 -13.56
CA VAL A 109 9.20 -2.10 -14.96
C VAL A 109 8.99 -3.46 -15.64
N ILE A 110 9.36 -4.57 -14.98
CA ILE A 110 9.10 -5.93 -15.48
C ILE A 110 7.60 -6.16 -15.65
N LYS A 111 6.78 -5.75 -14.67
CA LYS A 111 5.32 -5.83 -14.71
C LYS A 111 4.75 -5.11 -15.95
N GLY A 112 5.13 -3.84 -16.14
CA GLY A 112 4.68 -3.02 -17.27
C GLY A 112 5.15 -3.58 -18.61
N TRP A 113 6.41 -4.00 -18.71
CA TRP A 113 6.97 -4.62 -19.89
C TRP A 113 6.24 -5.92 -20.27
N ALA A 114 6.03 -6.81 -19.31
CA ALA A 114 5.37 -8.10 -19.55
C ALA A 114 3.93 -7.91 -20.05
N VAL A 115 3.17 -7.00 -19.42
CA VAL A 115 1.80 -6.67 -19.86
C VAL A 115 1.80 -6.02 -21.24
N SER A 116 2.80 -5.19 -21.57
CA SER A 116 2.96 -4.64 -22.92
C SER A 116 3.13 -5.74 -23.97
N VAL A 117 4.00 -6.72 -23.71
CA VAL A 117 4.24 -7.85 -24.62
C VAL A 117 2.98 -8.71 -24.79
N ILE A 118 2.30 -9.08 -23.69
CA ILE A 118 1.08 -9.89 -23.70
C ILE A 118 -0.03 -9.17 -24.48
N THR A 119 -0.26 -7.88 -24.19
CA THR A 119 -1.31 -7.10 -24.86
C THR A 119 -1.01 -6.90 -26.33
N THR A 120 0.24 -6.66 -26.72
CA THR A 120 0.67 -6.58 -28.12
C THR A 120 0.43 -7.91 -28.83
N ARG A 121 0.71 -9.02 -28.17
CA ARG A 121 0.46 -10.37 -28.70
C ARG A 121 -1.03 -10.62 -28.94
N ILE A 122 -1.90 -10.15 -28.04
CA ILE A 122 -3.36 -10.27 -28.17
C ILE A 122 -3.91 -9.39 -29.29
N THR A 123 -3.51 -8.12 -29.32
CA THR A 123 -4.10 -7.09 -30.20
C THR A 123 -3.42 -6.98 -31.56
N GLY A 124 -2.21 -7.51 -31.69
CA GLY A 124 -1.38 -7.38 -32.88
C GLY A 124 -0.80 -5.97 -33.10
N ALA A 125 -0.98 -5.03 -32.17
CA ALA A 125 -0.52 -3.66 -32.33
C ALA A 125 0.19 -3.14 -31.06
N ILE A 126 1.45 -2.73 -31.22
CA ILE A 126 2.36 -2.33 -30.15
C ILE A 126 1.84 -1.16 -29.32
N ARG A 127 1.10 -0.21 -29.92
CA ARG A 127 0.50 0.93 -29.22
C ARG A 127 -0.41 0.52 -28.04
N TRP A 128 -1.17 -0.58 -28.22
CA TRP A 128 -2.06 -1.08 -27.15
C TRP A 128 -1.26 -1.73 -26.02
N GLY A 129 -0.15 -2.40 -26.36
CA GLY A 129 0.79 -2.90 -25.38
C GLY A 129 1.43 -1.77 -24.58
N MET A 130 1.91 -0.73 -25.28
CA MET A 130 2.50 0.44 -24.63
C MET A 130 1.52 1.12 -23.67
N LEU A 131 0.27 1.31 -24.09
CA LEU A 131 -0.78 1.88 -23.27
C LEU A 131 -1.11 0.99 -22.07
N ALA A 132 -1.19 -0.32 -22.27
CA ALA A 132 -1.42 -1.29 -21.19
C ALA A 132 -0.30 -1.26 -20.15
N SER A 133 0.96 -1.08 -20.60
CA SER A 133 2.12 -0.91 -19.73
C SER A 133 1.98 0.28 -18.78
N VAL A 134 1.52 1.42 -19.31
CA VAL A 134 1.25 2.61 -18.48
C VAL A 134 0.09 2.34 -17.51
N LEU A 135 -1.03 1.84 -18.02
CA LEU A 135 -2.26 1.65 -17.22
C LEU A 135 -2.09 0.68 -16.06
N ILE A 136 -1.29 -0.38 -16.19
CA ILE A 136 -1.07 -1.32 -15.08
C ILE A 136 -0.22 -0.72 -13.97
N ILE A 137 0.70 0.20 -14.29
CA ILE A 137 1.54 0.88 -13.30
C ILE A 137 0.76 1.97 -12.57
N ILE A 138 -0.12 2.69 -13.28
CA ILE A 138 -0.94 3.77 -12.68
C ILE A 138 -2.31 3.29 -12.24
N PHE A 139 -2.53 1.98 -12.07
CA PHE A 139 -3.81 1.39 -11.71
C PHE A 139 -4.29 1.88 -10.33
N PRO A 140 -5.38 2.68 -10.26
CA PRO A 140 -5.69 3.43 -9.04
C PRO A 140 -6.46 2.62 -7.99
N ALA A 141 -6.99 1.44 -8.32
CA ALA A 141 -7.66 0.60 -7.32
C ALA A 141 -6.65 -0.03 -6.35
N ASP A 142 -5.41 -0.27 -6.79
CA ASP A 142 -4.31 -0.66 -5.94
C ASP A 142 -3.57 0.59 -5.47
N THR A 143 -3.69 0.87 -4.18
CA THR A 143 -3.08 2.04 -3.57
C THR A 143 -1.76 1.72 -2.87
N MET A 144 -1.35 0.44 -2.81
CA MET A 144 -0.17 0.01 -2.03
C MET A 144 1.01 -0.45 -2.88
N GLN A 145 0.89 -0.47 -4.21
CA GLN A 145 1.98 -0.97 -5.05
C GLN A 145 3.29 -0.18 -4.94
N LEU A 146 3.22 1.09 -4.54
CA LEU A 146 4.40 1.97 -4.39
C LEU A 146 5.03 1.89 -2.99
N SER A 147 4.42 1.16 -2.05
CA SER A 147 4.98 0.95 -0.71
C SER A 147 5.83 -0.33 -0.65
N PHE A 148 6.82 -0.35 0.22
CA PHE A 148 7.62 -1.56 0.46
C PHE A 148 6.81 -2.70 1.09
N ARG A 149 5.67 -2.39 1.70
CA ARG A 149 4.73 -3.41 2.19
C ARG A 149 4.20 -4.34 1.10
N SER A 150 4.18 -3.88 -0.14
CA SER A 150 3.84 -4.70 -1.32
C SER A 150 5.07 -5.17 -2.09
N PHE A 151 6.26 -5.11 -1.52
CA PHE A 151 7.52 -5.35 -2.20
C PHE A 151 7.61 -6.76 -2.80
N HIS A 152 7.49 -7.78 -1.96
CA HIS A 152 7.47 -9.19 -2.41
C HIS A 152 6.24 -9.51 -3.28
N ILE A 153 5.10 -8.84 -3.06
CA ILE A 153 3.88 -9.03 -3.85
C ILE A 153 4.06 -8.48 -5.27
N ASN A 154 4.70 -7.30 -5.42
CA ASN A 154 5.05 -6.75 -6.73
C ASN A 154 6.03 -7.66 -7.49
N TRP A 155 7.04 -8.21 -6.81
CA TRP A 155 7.96 -9.16 -7.40
C TRP A 155 7.24 -10.43 -7.85
N ALA A 156 6.39 -11.01 -7.01
CA ALA A 156 5.63 -12.20 -7.37
C ALA A 156 4.73 -11.96 -8.59
N LEU A 157 3.96 -10.85 -8.62
CA LEU A 157 3.15 -10.50 -9.80
C LEU A 157 4.01 -10.28 -11.05
N SER A 158 5.14 -9.61 -10.92
CA SER A 158 6.04 -9.36 -12.04
C SER A 158 6.62 -10.66 -12.61
N LEU A 159 6.98 -11.59 -11.72
CA LEU A 159 7.51 -12.91 -12.11
C LEU A 159 6.46 -13.79 -12.79
N VAL A 160 5.20 -13.83 -12.32
CA VAL A 160 4.16 -14.62 -13.00
C VAL A 160 3.85 -14.05 -14.40
N LEU A 161 3.87 -12.73 -14.56
CA LEU A 161 3.69 -12.08 -15.85
C LEU A 161 4.90 -12.34 -16.79
N LEU A 162 6.12 -12.25 -16.28
CA LEU A 162 7.34 -12.61 -17.00
C LEU A 162 7.33 -14.08 -17.44
N ALA A 163 7.00 -14.98 -16.52
CA ALA A 163 6.85 -16.42 -16.80
C ALA A 163 5.81 -16.66 -17.92
N SER A 164 4.67 -15.93 -17.85
CA SER A 164 3.64 -16.00 -18.88
C SER A 164 4.13 -15.55 -20.26
N VAL A 165 4.94 -14.48 -20.33
CA VAL A 165 5.58 -14.03 -21.57
C VAL A 165 6.52 -15.11 -22.13
N LEU A 166 7.34 -15.71 -21.27
CA LEU A 166 8.28 -16.76 -21.67
C LEU A 166 7.55 -18.02 -22.16
N GLN A 167 6.47 -18.43 -21.49
CA GLN A 167 5.64 -19.55 -21.93
C GLN A 167 4.96 -19.29 -23.27
N ILE A 168 4.44 -18.07 -23.50
CA ILE A 168 3.88 -17.70 -24.80
C ILE A 168 4.96 -17.73 -25.89
N ARG A 169 6.16 -17.26 -25.61
CA ARG A 169 7.30 -17.34 -26.52
C ARG A 169 7.74 -18.77 -26.79
N ALA A 170 7.72 -19.64 -25.77
CA ALA A 170 8.02 -21.05 -25.90
C ALA A 170 7.06 -21.75 -26.87
N ILE A 171 5.77 -21.42 -26.80
CA ILE A 171 4.74 -21.92 -27.71
C ILE A 171 4.97 -21.42 -29.15
N ASP A 172 5.45 -20.18 -29.32
CA ASP A 172 5.74 -19.59 -30.66
C ASP A 172 7.08 -20.04 -31.24
N GLU A 173 7.97 -20.64 -30.44
CA GLU A 173 9.31 -21.06 -30.87
C GLU A 173 9.23 -22.27 -31.82
N ARG A 174 9.97 -22.19 -32.94
CA ARG A 174 9.97 -23.24 -33.96
C ARG A 174 10.90 -24.41 -33.64
N ILE A 175 11.99 -24.12 -32.92
CA ILE A 175 12.98 -25.14 -32.54
C ILE A 175 12.50 -25.83 -31.28
N ARG A 176 12.13 -27.10 -31.38
CA ARG A 176 11.54 -27.89 -30.25
C ARG A 176 12.37 -27.84 -28.96
N VAL A 177 13.70 -28.01 -29.07
CA VAL A 177 14.58 -27.98 -27.90
C VAL A 177 14.53 -26.61 -27.18
N ARG A 178 14.65 -25.51 -27.95
CA ARG A 178 14.55 -24.14 -27.42
C ARG A 178 13.18 -23.89 -26.80
N SER A 179 12.12 -24.36 -27.45
CA SER A 179 10.75 -24.28 -26.92
C SER A 179 10.62 -24.96 -25.54
N LEU A 180 11.13 -26.18 -25.38
CA LEU A 180 11.09 -26.92 -24.14
C LEU A 180 11.94 -26.26 -23.03
N ILE A 181 13.15 -25.78 -23.37
CA ILE A 181 14.02 -25.03 -22.44
C ILE A 181 13.32 -23.75 -21.96
N LEU A 182 12.71 -22.98 -22.86
CA LEU A 182 11.97 -21.78 -22.50
C LEU A 182 10.77 -22.10 -21.60
N SER A 183 10.03 -23.20 -21.89
CA SER A 183 8.91 -23.64 -21.02
C SER A 183 9.40 -24.07 -19.63
N ALA A 184 10.55 -24.77 -19.54
CA ALA A 184 11.13 -25.17 -18.27
C ALA A 184 11.57 -23.95 -17.44
N PHE A 185 12.21 -22.98 -18.08
CA PHE A 185 12.61 -21.74 -17.44
C PHE A 185 11.39 -20.91 -16.99
N ALA A 186 10.36 -20.83 -17.84
CA ALA A 186 9.09 -20.18 -17.50
C ALA A 186 8.42 -20.86 -16.29
N SER A 187 8.41 -22.20 -16.25
CA SER A 187 7.86 -22.97 -15.14
C SER A 187 8.63 -22.74 -13.82
N LEU A 188 9.97 -22.64 -13.89
CA LEU A 188 10.80 -22.31 -12.73
C LEU A 188 10.50 -20.91 -12.18
N ILE A 189 10.41 -19.90 -13.04
CA ILE A 189 10.04 -18.53 -12.64
C ILE A 189 8.63 -18.52 -12.05
N LEU A 190 7.69 -19.28 -12.59
CA LEU A 190 6.35 -19.40 -12.05
C LEU A 190 6.35 -20.04 -10.65
N ALA A 191 7.13 -21.11 -10.45
CA ALA A 191 7.29 -21.73 -9.14
C ALA A 191 7.87 -20.74 -8.12
N THR A 192 8.90 -19.96 -8.52
CA THR A 192 9.46 -18.88 -7.71
C THR A 192 8.42 -17.82 -7.34
N SER A 193 7.59 -17.42 -8.31
CA SER A 193 6.50 -16.47 -8.09
C SER A 193 5.47 -17.01 -7.08
N CYS A 194 5.03 -18.26 -7.22
CA CYS A 194 4.09 -18.90 -6.29
C CYS A 194 4.70 -19.05 -4.88
N ALA A 195 5.97 -19.43 -4.79
CA ALA A 195 6.71 -19.56 -3.54
C ALA A 195 6.94 -18.20 -2.84
N MET A 196 6.86 -17.09 -3.57
CA MET A 196 6.93 -15.74 -3.01
C MET A 196 5.56 -15.25 -2.55
N TYR A 197 4.50 -15.54 -3.34
CA TYR A 197 3.13 -15.17 -2.99
C TYR A 197 2.12 -16.07 -3.70
N GLU A 198 1.31 -16.81 -2.93
CA GLU A 198 0.41 -17.87 -3.42
C GLU A 198 -0.65 -17.39 -4.42
N ALA A 199 -1.07 -16.13 -4.38
CA ALA A 199 -2.04 -15.58 -5.34
C ALA A 199 -1.56 -15.69 -6.80
N SER A 200 -0.26 -15.81 -7.03
CA SER A 200 0.35 -16.03 -8.35
C SER A 200 -0.12 -17.34 -9.00
N LEU A 201 -0.47 -18.35 -8.19
CA LEU A 201 -0.91 -19.65 -8.69
C LEU A 201 -2.13 -19.53 -9.63
N LEU A 202 -3.09 -18.68 -9.28
CA LEU A 202 -4.31 -18.51 -10.09
C LEU A 202 -4.04 -17.76 -11.41
N LEU A 203 -3.03 -16.90 -11.45
CA LEU A 203 -2.61 -16.20 -12.66
C LEU A 203 -1.74 -17.06 -13.59
N ALA A 204 -1.36 -18.27 -13.19
CA ALA A 204 -0.73 -19.25 -14.07
C ALA A 204 -1.59 -19.60 -15.31
N ALA A 205 -2.89 -19.31 -15.28
CA ALA A 205 -3.81 -19.47 -16.38
C ALA A 205 -3.63 -18.43 -17.53
N ILE A 206 -2.85 -17.35 -17.34
CA ILE A 206 -2.70 -16.28 -18.35
C ILE A 206 -2.29 -16.79 -19.73
N PRO A 207 -1.30 -17.67 -19.92
CA PRO A 207 -0.95 -18.16 -21.26
C PRO A 207 -2.12 -18.87 -21.96
N ALA A 208 -2.91 -19.66 -21.22
CA ALA A 208 -4.09 -20.34 -21.77
C ALA A 208 -5.19 -19.34 -22.17
N PHE A 209 -5.38 -18.27 -21.40
CA PHE A 209 -6.32 -17.19 -21.74
C PHE A 209 -5.89 -16.40 -22.97
N VAL A 210 -4.59 -16.15 -23.16
CA VAL A 210 -4.08 -15.52 -24.37
C VAL A 210 -4.40 -16.38 -25.59
N VAL A 211 -4.17 -17.69 -25.51
CA VAL A 211 -4.54 -18.64 -26.58
C VAL A 211 -6.05 -18.59 -26.84
N PHE A 212 -6.87 -18.64 -25.77
CA PHE A 212 -8.34 -18.58 -25.92
C PHE A 212 -8.81 -17.30 -26.62
N ILE A 213 -8.26 -16.14 -26.26
CA ILE A 213 -8.60 -14.86 -26.91
C ILE A 213 -8.31 -14.93 -28.41
N GLN A 214 -7.20 -15.55 -28.79
CA GLN A 214 -6.75 -15.63 -30.19
C GLN A 214 -7.56 -16.64 -31.02
N VAL A 215 -7.69 -17.87 -30.54
CA VAL A 215 -8.27 -18.97 -31.34
C VAL A 215 -9.71 -19.32 -30.97
N GLY A 216 -10.24 -18.79 -29.86
CA GLY A 216 -11.57 -19.11 -29.35
C GLY A 216 -11.66 -20.54 -28.79
N ILE A 217 -12.81 -20.88 -28.21
CA ILE A 217 -13.01 -22.15 -27.49
C ILE A 217 -12.76 -23.39 -28.38
N LYS A 218 -13.20 -23.34 -29.64
CA LYS A 218 -13.03 -24.45 -30.58
C LYS A 218 -11.56 -24.72 -30.97
N GLY A 219 -10.71 -23.70 -30.88
CA GLY A 219 -9.28 -23.82 -31.19
C GLY A 219 -8.41 -24.25 -30.02
N VAL A 220 -8.87 -24.04 -28.76
CA VAL A 220 -8.08 -24.31 -27.56
C VAL A 220 -7.69 -25.78 -27.46
N ALA A 221 -8.64 -26.72 -27.66
CA ALA A 221 -8.36 -28.15 -27.57
C ALA A 221 -7.31 -28.61 -28.58
N ALA A 222 -7.40 -28.14 -29.82
CA ALA A 222 -6.40 -28.43 -30.86
C ALA A 222 -5.04 -27.83 -30.52
N HIS A 223 -5.02 -26.64 -29.94
CA HIS A 223 -3.80 -25.98 -29.48
C HIS A 223 -3.13 -26.74 -28.32
N ILE A 224 -3.90 -27.13 -27.30
CA ILE A 224 -3.39 -27.93 -26.16
C ILE A 224 -2.81 -29.24 -26.67
N LYS A 225 -3.51 -29.95 -27.55
CA LYS A 225 -3.01 -31.21 -28.15
C LYS A 225 -1.71 -31.02 -28.92
N ARG A 226 -1.56 -29.90 -29.62
CA ARG A 226 -0.33 -29.60 -30.41
C ARG A 226 0.86 -29.26 -29.49
N PHE A 227 0.66 -28.55 -28.40
CA PHE A 227 1.70 -28.04 -27.50
C PHE A 227 1.66 -28.68 -26.10
N TYR A 228 1.21 -29.94 -26.04
CA TYR A 228 0.98 -30.62 -24.75
C TYR A 228 2.25 -30.69 -23.89
N CYS A 229 3.43 -30.91 -24.49
CA CYS A 229 4.68 -30.97 -23.75
C CYS A 229 4.98 -29.64 -23.04
N GLN A 230 4.80 -28.50 -23.73
CA GLN A 230 5.01 -27.17 -23.18
C GLN A 230 4.02 -26.88 -22.03
N HIS A 231 2.76 -27.29 -22.19
CA HIS A 231 1.75 -27.13 -21.14
C HIS A 231 2.01 -28.03 -19.93
N LEU A 232 2.49 -29.26 -20.14
CA LEU A 232 2.89 -30.16 -19.05
C LEU A 232 4.08 -29.59 -18.27
N ILE A 233 5.13 -29.16 -18.97
CA ILE A 233 6.29 -28.54 -18.33
C ILE A 233 5.88 -27.27 -17.56
N TRP A 234 5.01 -26.43 -18.13
CA TRP A 234 4.45 -25.27 -17.45
C TRP A 234 3.73 -25.63 -16.14
N ALA A 235 2.98 -26.73 -16.13
CA ALA A 235 2.23 -27.19 -14.97
C ALA A 235 3.12 -27.74 -13.83
N ILE A 236 4.38 -28.09 -14.09
CA ILE A 236 5.31 -28.63 -13.09
C ILE A 236 5.56 -27.60 -11.98
N GLY A 237 5.77 -26.33 -12.32
CA GLY A 237 6.03 -25.28 -11.34
C GLY A 237 4.88 -25.11 -10.31
N PRO A 238 3.65 -24.85 -10.75
CA PRO A 238 2.47 -24.84 -9.88
C PRO A 238 2.30 -26.13 -9.08
N ALA A 239 2.46 -27.31 -9.71
CA ALA A 239 2.33 -28.58 -9.04
C ALA A 239 3.39 -28.79 -7.94
N ALA A 240 4.63 -28.41 -8.21
CA ALA A 240 5.71 -28.46 -7.21
C ALA A 240 5.41 -27.54 -6.00
N TYR A 241 4.91 -26.31 -6.27
CA TYR A 241 4.52 -25.42 -5.19
C TYR A 241 3.33 -25.98 -4.38
N ILE A 242 2.30 -26.54 -5.02
CA ILE A 242 1.17 -27.19 -4.34
C ILE A 242 1.67 -28.36 -3.47
N ALA A 243 2.53 -29.22 -4.02
CA ALA A 243 3.13 -30.33 -3.27
C ALA A 243 3.91 -29.84 -2.05
N TYR A 244 4.70 -28.75 -2.20
CA TYR A 244 5.39 -28.10 -1.09
C TYR A 244 4.41 -27.63 -0.02
N VAL A 245 3.34 -26.92 -0.38
CA VAL A 245 2.32 -26.44 0.57
C VAL A 245 1.66 -27.58 1.31
N ILE A 246 1.23 -28.64 0.60
CA ILE A 246 0.60 -29.83 1.20
C ILE A 246 1.55 -30.49 2.22
N HIS A 247 2.85 -30.57 1.90
CA HIS A 247 3.85 -31.15 2.80
C HIS A 247 4.11 -30.26 4.02
N THR A 248 4.19 -28.94 3.84
CA THR A 248 4.61 -27.99 4.89
C THR A 248 3.45 -27.61 5.82
N LEU A 249 2.21 -27.56 5.32
CA LEU A 249 1.04 -27.12 6.09
C LEU A 249 0.84 -27.84 7.43
N PRO A 250 1.04 -29.16 7.55
CA PRO A 250 0.91 -29.85 8.84
C PRO A 250 2.05 -29.56 9.83
N LEU A 251 3.17 -29.04 9.35
CA LEU A 251 4.39 -28.85 10.15
C LEU A 251 4.44 -27.47 10.81
N VAL A 252 3.59 -26.54 10.39
CA VAL A 252 3.66 -25.14 10.82
C VAL A 252 2.29 -24.57 11.18
N HIS A 253 2.24 -23.80 12.27
CA HIS A 253 1.14 -22.88 12.54
C HIS A 253 1.34 -21.62 11.70
N SER A 254 0.89 -21.67 10.46
CA SER A 254 1.03 -20.52 9.57
C SER A 254 -0.04 -19.46 9.87
N TYR A 255 0.32 -18.22 9.59
CA TYR A 255 -0.63 -17.11 9.56
C TYR A 255 -1.85 -17.41 8.68
N GLN A 256 -1.64 -18.08 7.53
CA GLN A 256 -2.70 -18.46 6.61
C GLN A 256 -3.65 -19.52 7.22
N SER A 257 -3.14 -20.51 7.96
CA SER A 257 -3.97 -21.50 8.60
C SER A 257 -4.85 -20.91 9.71
N ALA A 258 -4.33 -19.98 10.48
CA ALA A 258 -5.08 -19.28 11.51
C ALA A 258 -6.23 -18.41 10.94
N VAL A 259 -6.05 -17.92 9.70
CA VAL A 259 -7.00 -17.03 9.05
C VAL A 259 -8.14 -17.78 8.33
N VAL A 260 -7.85 -18.96 7.77
CA VAL A 260 -8.86 -19.74 7.02
C VAL A 260 -9.87 -20.40 7.97
N GLY A 261 -9.50 -20.62 9.26
CA GLY A 261 -10.38 -21.25 10.26
C GLY A 261 -10.90 -22.63 9.86
N ASP A 262 -11.75 -23.21 10.70
CA ASP A 262 -12.28 -24.59 10.52
C ASP A 262 -13.24 -24.79 9.34
N SER A 263 -13.68 -23.73 8.66
CA SER A 263 -14.57 -23.86 7.49
C SER A 263 -14.32 -22.83 6.38
N ALA A 264 -13.33 -23.11 5.53
CA ALA A 264 -13.09 -22.36 4.30
C ALA A 264 -14.35 -22.19 3.43
N LEU A 265 -15.21 -23.21 3.39
CA LEU A 265 -16.45 -23.19 2.61
C LEU A 265 -17.48 -22.18 3.16
N ALA A 266 -17.58 -22.02 4.47
CA ALA A 266 -18.46 -21.03 5.09
C ALA A 266 -17.98 -19.61 4.80
N SER A 267 -16.67 -19.39 4.89
CA SER A 267 -16.03 -18.10 4.52
C SER A 267 -16.31 -17.76 3.05
N VAL A 268 -16.14 -18.70 2.13
CA VAL A 268 -16.46 -18.47 0.71
C VAL A 268 -17.94 -18.10 0.52
N LYS A 269 -18.88 -18.83 1.11
CA LYS A 269 -20.31 -18.49 1.00
C LYS A 269 -20.62 -17.09 1.51
N MET A 270 -20.05 -16.73 2.66
CA MET A 270 -20.29 -15.44 3.31
C MET A 270 -19.69 -14.28 2.52
N TYR A 271 -18.47 -14.43 2.00
CA TYR A 271 -17.73 -13.37 1.36
C TYR A 271 -17.76 -13.38 -0.17
N PHE A 272 -18.37 -14.38 -0.80
CA PHE A 272 -18.50 -14.43 -2.26
C PHE A 272 -19.08 -13.14 -2.88
N PRO A 273 -20.11 -12.49 -2.29
CA PRO A 273 -20.61 -11.21 -2.81
C PRO A 273 -19.55 -10.11 -2.85
N LYS A 274 -18.50 -10.19 -2.00
CA LYS A 274 -17.37 -9.25 -2.01
C LYS A 274 -16.51 -9.33 -3.26
N LEU A 275 -16.49 -10.47 -3.93
CA LEU A 275 -15.86 -10.64 -5.23
C LEU A 275 -16.43 -9.64 -6.26
N PHE A 276 -17.75 -9.40 -6.23
CA PHE A 276 -18.38 -8.42 -7.10
C PHE A 276 -18.25 -6.99 -6.59
N SER A 277 -18.55 -6.76 -5.31
CA SER A 277 -18.62 -5.42 -4.73
C SER A 277 -17.23 -4.79 -4.54
N LEU A 278 -16.24 -5.56 -4.17
CA LEU A 278 -14.84 -5.14 -4.07
C LEU A 278 -14.06 -5.56 -5.32
N GLY A 279 -13.90 -6.86 -5.58
CA GLY A 279 -13.07 -7.34 -6.69
C GLY A 279 -13.39 -6.65 -8.01
N ILE A 280 -14.59 -6.84 -8.55
CA ILE A 280 -14.95 -6.33 -9.88
C ILE A 280 -15.25 -4.83 -9.85
N LYS A 281 -16.22 -4.40 -9.02
CA LYS A 281 -16.68 -3.00 -9.04
C LYS A 281 -15.58 -2.02 -8.66
N ARG A 282 -14.76 -2.35 -7.66
CA ARG A 282 -13.64 -1.49 -7.25
C ARG A 282 -12.55 -1.41 -8.31
N SER A 283 -12.18 -2.56 -8.92
CA SER A 283 -11.14 -2.61 -9.95
C SER A 283 -11.53 -1.88 -11.23
N ILE A 284 -12.80 -1.92 -11.63
CA ILE A 284 -13.25 -1.30 -12.89
C ILE A 284 -13.69 0.16 -12.68
N PHE A 285 -14.39 0.45 -11.59
CA PHE A 285 -15.01 1.76 -11.39
C PHE A 285 -14.48 2.50 -10.16
N GLY A 286 -14.49 1.84 -8.98
CA GLY A 286 -14.26 2.53 -7.72
C GLY A 286 -12.88 3.20 -7.63
N GLY A 287 -11.82 2.51 -8.05
CA GLY A 287 -10.46 3.07 -8.07
C GLY A 287 -10.35 4.30 -8.97
N TRP A 288 -10.99 4.26 -10.14
CA TRP A 288 -10.98 5.39 -11.07
C TRP A 288 -11.84 6.56 -10.60
N ILE A 289 -12.99 6.30 -9.95
CA ILE A 289 -13.79 7.35 -9.32
C ILE A 289 -12.97 8.08 -8.26
N ASP A 290 -12.24 7.34 -7.43
CA ASP A 290 -11.36 7.96 -6.44
C ASP A 290 -10.22 8.72 -7.11
N ALA A 291 -9.61 8.18 -8.18
CA ALA A 291 -8.58 8.89 -8.95
C ALA A 291 -9.08 10.22 -9.52
N PHE A 292 -10.31 10.26 -10.06
CA PHE A 292 -10.94 11.51 -10.51
C PHE A 292 -11.13 12.51 -9.38
N ARG A 293 -11.58 12.05 -8.23
CA ARG A 293 -11.79 12.90 -7.05
C ARG A 293 -10.47 13.42 -6.50
N ILE A 294 -9.45 12.55 -6.34
CA ILE A 294 -8.11 12.95 -5.96
C ILE A 294 -7.58 14.02 -6.91
N THR A 295 -7.71 13.80 -8.21
CA THR A 295 -7.27 14.76 -9.21
C THR A 295 -7.94 16.12 -9.03
N GLY A 296 -9.26 16.16 -8.76
CA GLY A 296 -10.01 17.40 -8.61
C GLY A 296 -9.83 18.09 -7.25
N SER A 297 -9.58 17.34 -6.17
CA SER A 297 -9.57 17.88 -4.82
C SER A 297 -8.18 18.01 -4.21
N GLU A 298 -7.22 17.16 -4.56
CA GLU A 298 -5.94 17.06 -3.86
C GLU A 298 -4.76 17.66 -4.64
N ILE A 299 -4.86 17.79 -5.96
CA ILE A 299 -3.78 18.35 -6.78
C ILE A 299 -3.95 19.87 -6.86
N ASP A 300 -2.93 20.60 -6.47
CA ASP A 300 -2.89 22.06 -6.54
C ASP A 300 -2.45 22.55 -7.93
N SER A 301 -1.36 21.98 -8.47
CA SER A 301 -0.84 22.31 -9.79
C SER A 301 -0.84 21.12 -10.73
N TYR A 302 -1.56 21.25 -11.83
CA TYR A 302 -1.65 20.20 -12.86
C TYR A 302 -0.48 20.20 -13.85
N PHE A 303 0.45 21.15 -13.77
CA PHE A 303 1.54 21.31 -14.75
C PHE A 303 2.34 20.02 -14.91
N TYR A 304 2.84 19.46 -13.82
CA TYR A 304 3.67 18.25 -13.84
C TYR A 304 2.93 17.06 -14.45
N VAL A 305 1.71 16.80 -14.01
CA VAL A 305 0.90 15.66 -14.50
C VAL A 305 0.54 15.83 -15.97
N THR A 306 0.25 17.08 -16.41
CA THR A 306 -0.04 17.39 -17.81
C THR A 306 1.16 17.13 -18.71
N VAL A 307 2.34 17.65 -18.36
CA VAL A 307 3.57 17.46 -19.12
C VAL A 307 3.92 15.97 -19.20
N THR A 308 3.85 15.27 -18.09
CA THR A 308 4.15 13.84 -18.02
C THR A 308 3.18 13.02 -18.89
N THR A 309 1.88 13.31 -18.81
CA THR A 309 0.86 12.67 -19.65
C THR A 309 1.12 12.92 -21.15
N ALA A 310 1.44 14.17 -21.51
CA ALA A 310 1.77 14.53 -22.88
C ALA A 310 3.01 13.79 -23.40
N LEU A 311 4.06 13.66 -22.60
CA LEU A 311 5.29 12.93 -22.96
C LEU A 311 5.02 11.43 -23.15
N LEU A 312 4.24 10.80 -22.28
CA LEU A 312 3.85 9.39 -22.43
C LEU A 312 3.02 9.16 -23.70
N LEU A 313 2.06 10.03 -23.98
CA LEU A 313 1.26 9.95 -25.22
C LEU A 313 2.10 10.22 -26.46
N ALA A 314 3.02 11.18 -26.41
CA ALA A 314 3.94 11.45 -27.51
C ALA A 314 4.85 10.26 -27.82
N LEU A 315 5.37 9.57 -26.80
CA LEU A 315 6.13 8.33 -26.99
C LEU A 315 5.29 7.25 -27.66
N ILE A 316 4.05 7.01 -27.16
CA ILE A 316 3.14 6.03 -27.76
C ILE A 316 2.82 6.37 -29.21
N ALA A 317 2.52 7.65 -29.49
CA ALA A 317 2.23 8.13 -30.85
C ALA A 317 3.43 7.99 -31.79
N PHE A 318 4.62 8.37 -31.32
CA PHE A 318 5.87 8.28 -32.09
C PHE A 318 6.18 6.83 -32.49
N VAL A 319 6.12 5.90 -31.52
CA VAL A 319 6.37 4.48 -31.82
C VAL A 319 5.28 3.90 -32.71
N ALA A 320 4.01 4.24 -32.47
CA ALA A 320 2.89 3.82 -33.33
C ALA A 320 3.05 4.31 -34.78
N TRP A 321 3.54 5.53 -34.96
CA TRP A 321 3.83 6.10 -36.27
C TRP A 321 5.00 5.36 -37.00
N LYS A 322 6.07 5.07 -36.27
CA LYS A 322 7.24 4.35 -36.80
C LYS A 322 6.95 2.88 -37.10
N SER A 323 6.13 2.22 -36.30
CA SER A 323 5.92 0.77 -36.38
C SER A 323 5.08 0.32 -37.58
N LYS A 324 4.34 1.22 -38.26
CA LYS A 324 3.48 0.99 -39.45
C LYS A 324 2.71 -0.36 -39.47
N ALA A 325 2.64 -1.04 -38.31
CA ALA A 325 2.01 -2.35 -38.22
C ALA A 325 0.49 -2.22 -38.37
N PRO A 326 -0.14 -2.86 -39.37
CA PRO A 326 -1.58 -2.86 -39.52
C PRO A 326 -2.21 -3.56 -38.32
N LEU A 327 -3.34 -3.06 -37.86
CA LEU A 327 -4.21 -3.76 -36.90
C LEU A 327 -4.60 -5.12 -37.53
N ARG A 328 -4.05 -6.20 -37.01
CA ARG A 328 -4.55 -7.54 -37.32
C ARG A 328 -5.78 -7.80 -36.48
N VAL A 329 -6.89 -7.21 -36.84
CA VAL A 329 -8.19 -7.75 -36.47
C VAL A 329 -8.24 -9.15 -37.08
N GLY A 330 -8.28 -10.19 -36.23
CA GLY A 330 -8.07 -11.60 -36.65
C GLY A 330 -8.68 -11.91 -38.01
N ALA A 331 -7.82 -12.35 -38.94
CA ALA A 331 -8.14 -12.68 -40.31
C ALA A 331 -9.03 -13.95 -40.40
N GLY A 332 -10.19 -13.93 -39.79
CA GLY A 332 -11.12 -15.07 -39.73
C GLY A 332 -12.40 -14.84 -38.99
N SER A 333 -12.58 -13.70 -38.33
CA SER A 333 -13.79 -13.37 -37.61
C SER A 333 -14.58 -12.26 -38.31
N ASN A 334 -15.74 -12.60 -38.81
CA ASN A 334 -16.67 -11.67 -39.49
C ASN A 334 -17.22 -10.54 -38.57
N SER A 335 -16.78 -10.44 -37.30
CA SER A 335 -17.26 -9.45 -36.36
C SER A 335 -16.10 -8.65 -35.73
N ARG A 336 -16.15 -7.33 -35.88
CA ARG A 336 -15.22 -6.35 -35.24
C ARG A 336 -15.26 -6.41 -33.72
N TRP A 337 -16.31 -6.98 -33.13
CA TRP A 337 -16.55 -7.04 -31.70
C TRP A 337 -15.98 -8.27 -30.99
N THR A 338 -15.63 -9.32 -31.73
CA THR A 338 -15.22 -10.59 -31.10
C THR A 338 -13.97 -10.48 -30.25
N LEU A 339 -12.96 -9.73 -30.69
CA LEU A 339 -11.73 -9.55 -29.92
C LEU A 339 -11.95 -8.73 -28.64
N PRO A 340 -12.55 -7.51 -28.67
CA PRO A 340 -12.85 -6.77 -27.46
C PRO A 340 -13.70 -7.54 -26.46
N MET A 341 -14.74 -8.24 -26.94
CA MET A 341 -15.63 -9.03 -26.06
C MET A 341 -14.90 -10.19 -25.37
N ARG A 342 -14.00 -10.90 -26.07
CA ARG A 342 -13.18 -11.94 -25.46
C ARG A 342 -12.21 -11.35 -24.45
N MET A 343 -11.61 -10.20 -24.74
CA MET A 343 -10.74 -9.49 -23.79
C MET A 343 -11.49 -9.06 -22.54
N ILE A 344 -12.72 -8.53 -22.66
CA ILE A 344 -13.56 -8.17 -21.52
C ILE A 344 -13.89 -9.42 -20.69
N ALA A 345 -14.35 -10.49 -21.32
CA ALA A 345 -14.71 -11.73 -20.64
C ALA A 345 -13.52 -12.31 -19.84
N ILE A 346 -12.35 -12.42 -20.49
CA ILE A 346 -11.14 -12.89 -19.81
C ILE A 346 -10.62 -11.89 -18.78
N GLY A 347 -10.72 -10.59 -19.03
CA GLY A 347 -10.40 -9.56 -18.05
C GLY A 347 -11.22 -9.69 -16.77
N LEU A 348 -12.53 -9.96 -16.88
CA LEU A 348 -13.38 -10.23 -15.73
C LEU A 348 -12.95 -11.51 -14.98
N VAL A 349 -12.63 -12.58 -15.72
CA VAL A 349 -12.11 -13.82 -15.11
C VAL A 349 -10.79 -13.55 -14.39
N LEU A 350 -9.86 -12.81 -14.98
CA LEU A 350 -8.58 -12.45 -14.35
C LEU A 350 -8.77 -11.58 -13.10
N ILE A 351 -9.71 -10.65 -13.09
CA ILE A 351 -10.05 -9.89 -11.89
C ILE A 351 -10.55 -10.84 -10.79
N CYS A 352 -11.47 -11.75 -11.14
CA CYS A 352 -11.98 -12.73 -10.18
C CYS A 352 -10.87 -13.63 -9.64
N LEU A 353 -10.03 -14.19 -10.48
CA LEU A 353 -8.90 -15.04 -10.07
C LEU A 353 -7.90 -14.26 -9.22
N GLY A 354 -7.59 -13.02 -9.59
CA GLY A 354 -6.66 -12.18 -8.84
C GLY A 354 -7.19 -11.75 -7.46
N TYR A 355 -8.52 -11.60 -7.31
CA TYR A 355 -9.13 -11.19 -6.04
C TYR A 355 -9.58 -12.39 -5.18
N LEU A 356 -9.82 -13.55 -5.78
CA LEU A 356 -10.34 -14.76 -5.11
C LEU A 356 -9.55 -15.16 -3.85
N PRO A 357 -8.21 -15.15 -3.81
CA PRO A 357 -7.46 -15.53 -2.61
C PRO A 357 -7.83 -14.72 -1.37
N PHE A 358 -8.24 -13.48 -1.55
CA PHE A 358 -8.53 -12.55 -0.45
C PHE A 358 -9.91 -12.72 0.18
N ILE A 359 -10.88 -13.39 -0.49
CA ILE A 359 -12.18 -13.68 0.12
C ILE A 359 -12.11 -14.74 1.22
N PHE A 360 -11.00 -15.49 1.29
CA PHE A 360 -10.75 -16.43 2.39
C PHE A 360 -10.28 -15.74 3.66
N ASN A 361 -9.86 -14.46 3.56
CA ASN A 361 -9.36 -13.69 4.69
C ASN A 361 -10.15 -12.39 4.86
N PRO A 362 -11.17 -12.37 5.75
CA PRO A 362 -11.98 -11.18 5.99
C PRO A 362 -11.20 -9.93 6.42
N ALA A 363 -10.15 -10.12 7.21
CA ALA A 363 -9.31 -9.02 7.67
C ALA A 363 -8.63 -8.28 6.51
N HIS A 364 -8.17 -9.00 5.49
CA HIS A 364 -7.57 -8.38 4.31
C HIS A 364 -8.58 -7.66 3.42
N MET A 365 -9.83 -8.09 3.40
CA MET A 365 -10.88 -7.41 2.61
C MET A 365 -11.26 -6.05 3.16
N ALA A 366 -11.18 -5.87 4.47
CA ALA A 366 -11.63 -4.65 5.12
C ALA A 366 -10.56 -3.52 5.06
N VAL A 367 -9.29 -3.86 5.11
CA VAL A 367 -8.22 -2.92 5.49
C VAL A 367 -7.14 -2.76 4.42
N SER A 368 -6.94 -3.75 3.53
CA SER A 368 -5.76 -3.75 2.66
C SER A 368 -6.10 -3.59 1.20
N GLN A 369 -5.69 -2.47 0.61
CA GLN A 369 -5.85 -2.19 -0.82
C GLN A 369 -4.83 -2.92 -1.72
N ARG A 370 -3.80 -3.55 -1.14
CA ARG A 370 -2.88 -4.45 -1.86
C ARG A 370 -3.59 -5.66 -2.48
N THR A 371 -4.82 -5.94 -2.05
CA THR A 371 -5.65 -7.02 -2.58
C THR A 371 -6.05 -6.83 -4.05
N PHE A 372 -5.98 -5.59 -4.57
CA PHE A 372 -6.31 -5.29 -5.97
C PHE A 372 -5.12 -5.45 -6.93
N LEU A 373 -3.90 -5.65 -6.42
CA LEU A 373 -2.70 -5.76 -7.26
C LEU A 373 -2.81 -6.90 -8.28
N TYR A 374 -3.29 -8.06 -7.85
CA TYR A 374 -3.48 -9.22 -8.72
C TYR A 374 -4.70 -9.12 -9.66
N ALA A 375 -5.63 -8.20 -9.38
CA ALA A 375 -6.75 -7.88 -10.27
C ALA A 375 -6.35 -6.91 -11.40
N ALA A 376 -5.24 -6.17 -11.23
CA ALA A 376 -4.78 -5.15 -12.17
C ALA A 376 -4.57 -5.64 -13.62
N PRO A 377 -4.00 -6.84 -13.89
CA PRO A 377 -3.89 -7.35 -15.27
C PRO A 377 -5.24 -7.50 -15.97
N GLY A 378 -6.25 -8.01 -15.27
CA GLY A 378 -7.61 -8.16 -15.79
C GLY A 378 -8.29 -6.82 -16.04
N ALA A 379 -8.20 -5.89 -15.10
CA ALA A 379 -8.74 -4.54 -15.25
C ALA A 379 -8.08 -3.79 -16.41
N THR A 380 -6.76 -3.85 -16.53
CA THR A 380 -6.01 -3.26 -17.64
C THR A 380 -6.48 -3.83 -18.99
N MET A 381 -6.68 -5.14 -19.08
CA MET A 381 -7.18 -5.81 -20.29
C MET A 381 -8.59 -5.29 -20.67
N ILE A 382 -9.47 -5.07 -19.70
CA ILE A 382 -10.82 -4.50 -19.93
C ILE A 382 -10.70 -3.08 -20.46
N PHE A 383 -9.89 -2.21 -19.84
CA PHE A 383 -9.71 -0.83 -20.31
C PHE A 383 -9.15 -0.77 -21.73
N ILE A 384 -8.17 -1.62 -22.06
CA ILE A 384 -7.65 -1.72 -23.45
C ILE A 384 -8.74 -2.20 -24.41
N ALA A 385 -9.58 -3.16 -24.03
CA ALA A 385 -10.69 -3.64 -24.86
C ALA A 385 -11.73 -2.52 -25.11
N LEU A 386 -12.06 -1.74 -24.10
CA LEU A 386 -12.97 -0.59 -24.23
C LEU A 386 -12.37 0.49 -25.15
N LEU A 387 -11.11 0.85 -24.94
CA LEU A 387 -10.42 1.82 -25.80
C LEU A 387 -10.27 1.32 -27.24
N LEU A 388 -10.04 0.01 -27.43
CA LEU A 388 -10.02 -0.60 -28.75
C LEU A 388 -11.39 -0.51 -29.44
N SER A 389 -12.48 -0.69 -28.68
CA SER A 389 -13.84 -0.53 -29.18
C SER A 389 -14.12 0.91 -29.60
N VAL A 390 -13.77 1.89 -28.76
CA VAL A 390 -13.91 3.32 -29.10
C VAL A 390 -13.06 3.71 -30.30
N TYR A 391 -11.87 3.14 -30.44
CA TYR A 391 -10.96 3.43 -31.55
C TYR A 391 -11.58 3.09 -32.92
N GLN A 392 -12.45 2.11 -32.99
CA GLN A 392 -13.15 1.74 -34.23
C GLN A 392 -14.08 2.85 -34.75
N TYR A 393 -14.56 3.72 -33.84
CA TYR A 393 -15.45 4.84 -34.17
C TYR A 393 -14.70 6.17 -34.27
N SER A 394 -13.79 6.41 -33.31
CA SER A 394 -13.11 7.69 -33.22
C SER A 394 -11.72 7.58 -32.61
N LYS A 395 -10.70 7.83 -33.43
CA LYS A 395 -9.31 7.92 -32.96
C LYS A 395 -9.13 9.08 -31.97
N LYS A 396 -9.79 10.23 -32.22
CA LYS A 396 -9.69 11.40 -31.35
C LYS A 396 -10.27 11.10 -29.96
N ALA A 397 -11.45 10.48 -29.89
CA ALA A 397 -12.07 10.09 -28.63
C ALA A 397 -11.18 9.09 -27.85
N THR A 398 -10.58 8.13 -28.53
CA THR A 398 -9.65 7.17 -27.90
C THR A 398 -8.44 7.88 -27.33
N THR A 399 -7.83 8.82 -28.05
CA THR A 399 -6.68 9.59 -27.55
C THR A 399 -7.07 10.42 -26.33
N ALA A 400 -8.25 11.10 -26.37
CA ALA A 400 -8.74 11.88 -25.23
C ALA A 400 -9.00 11.00 -23.99
N LEU A 401 -9.65 9.84 -24.16
CA LEU A 401 -9.89 8.90 -23.07
C LEU A 401 -8.57 8.31 -22.53
N SER A 402 -7.61 8.01 -23.39
CA SER A 402 -6.29 7.53 -22.95
C SER A 402 -5.55 8.61 -22.16
N ALA A 403 -5.61 9.86 -22.63
CA ALA A 403 -5.04 11.00 -21.89
C ALA A 403 -5.69 11.17 -20.51
N LEU A 404 -7.01 11.09 -20.44
CA LEU A 404 -7.78 11.20 -19.22
C LEU A 404 -7.41 10.11 -18.21
N LEU A 405 -7.34 8.85 -18.67
CA LEU A 405 -6.94 7.73 -17.81
C LEU A 405 -5.50 7.88 -17.32
N ILE A 406 -4.56 8.28 -18.19
CA ILE A 406 -3.15 8.48 -17.77
C ILE A 406 -3.07 9.62 -16.76
N PHE A 407 -3.71 10.74 -17.05
CA PHE A 407 -3.71 11.93 -16.21
C PHE A 407 -4.26 11.64 -14.80
N THR A 408 -5.44 11.03 -14.73
CA THR A 408 -6.11 10.74 -13.44
C THR A 408 -5.42 9.63 -12.67
N GLY A 409 -4.99 8.55 -13.35
CA GLY A 409 -4.29 7.45 -12.72
C GLY A 409 -2.92 7.88 -12.18
N LEU A 410 -2.17 8.69 -12.94
CA LEU A 410 -0.90 9.24 -12.48
C LEU A 410 -1.08 10.18 -11.29
N SER A 411 -2.09 11.08 -11.32
CA SER A 411 -2.44 11.96 -10.20
C SER A 411 -2.70 11.15 -8.93
N ALA A 412 -3.47 10.07 -9.04
CA ALA A 412 -3.80 9.21 -7.90
C ALA A 412 -2.55 8.52 -7.35
N GLN A 413 -1.68 7.97 -8.21
CA GLN A 413 -0.46 7.29 -7.75
C GLN A 413 0.54 8.26 -7.10
N LEU A 414 0.69 9.47 -7.64
CA LEU A 414 1.54 10.50 -7.05
C LEU A 414 1.02 10.95 -5.68
N PHE A 415 -0.28 11.17 -5.55
CA PHE A 415 -0.92 11.49 -4.27
C PHE A 415 -0.71 10.39 -3.23
N GLN A 416 -0.88 9.15 -3.65
CA GLN A 416 -0.69 8.00 -2.78
C GLN A 416 0.78 7.85 -2.34
N PHE A 417 1.71 8.06 -3.25
CA PHE A 417 3.13 7.99 -2.91
C PHE A 417 3.53 9.09 -1.93
N GLN A 418 3.00 10.31 -2.09
CA GLN A 418 3.18 11.40 -1.12
C GLN A 418 2.70 11.00 0.28
N HIS A 419 1.55 10.34 0.39
CA HIS A 419 1.02 9.89 1.68
C HIS A 419 1.95 8.90 2.39
N TYR A 420 2.51 7.94 1.66
CA TYR A 420 3.50 7.02 2.23
C TYR A 420 4.75 7.77 2.71
N ILE A 421 5.21 8.74 1.93
CA ILE A 421 6.36 9.57 2.28
C ILE A 421 6.08 10.39 3.54
N GLU A 422 4.88 10.95 3.71
CA GLU A 422 4.51 11.70 4.91
C GLU A 422 4.51 10.83 6.16
N ILE A 423 3.94 9.63 6.09
CA ILE A 423 3.99 8.65 7.19
C ILE A 423 5.45 8.28 7.50
N SER A 424 6.23 7.98 6.49
CA SER A 424 7.64 7.64 6.60
C SER A 424 8.45 8.75 7.27
N LYS A 425 8.26 10.01 6.88
CA LYS A 425 8.92 11.17 7.51
C LYS A 425 8.55 11.34 8.99
N ARG A 426 7.29 11.08 9.37
CA ARG A 426 6.87 11.10 10.77
C ARG A 426 7.59 10.03 11.58
N GLN A 427 7.68 8.81 11.04
CA GLN A 427 8.43 7.73 11.68
C GLN A 427 9.92 8.07 11.79
N GLN A 428 10.53 8.64 10.76
CA GLN A 428 11.91 9.11 10.79
C GLN A 428 12.14 10.16 11.88
N SER A 429 11.21 11.12 12.03
CA SER A 429 11.28 12.14 13.09
C SER A 429 11.21 11.51 14.48
N ILE A 430 10.25 10.60 14.72
CA ILE A 430 10.15 9.87 15.99
C ILE A 430 11.44 9.09 16.29
N LEU A 431 11.97 8.40 15.29
CA LEU A 431 13.18 7.61 15.46
C LEU A 431 14.41 8.49 15.77
N LYS A 432 14.51 9.66 15.15
CA LYS A 432 15.54 10.66 15.47
C LYS A 432 15.40 11.15 16.91
N ASP A 433 14.18 11.49 17.34
CA ASP A 433 13.93 11.96 18.71
C ASP A 433 14.32 10.89 19.72
N ILE A 434 13.97 9.64 19.49
CA ILE A 434 14.37 8.52 20.35
C ILE A 434 15.90 8.42 20.38
N ALA A 435 16.53 8.40 19.20
CA ALA A 435 17.99 8.22 19.10
C ALA A 435 18.77 9.35 19.75
N HIS A 436 18.28 10.59 19.73
CA HIS A 436 18.92 11.71 20.41
C HIS A 436 18.74 11.71 21.95
N ASN A 437 17.71 11.04 22.44
CA ASN A 437 17.36 11.02 23.87
C ASN A 437 17.62 9.66 24.55
N PHE A 438 18.24 8.71 23.84
CA PHE A 438 18.52 7.37 24.30
C PHE A 438 19.84 6.86 23.75
N ASP A 439 20.75 6.44 24.62
CA ASP A 439 22.10 5.93 24.28
C ASP A 439 22.14 4.42 23.97
N GLY A 440 20.98 3.78 23.85
CA GLY A 440 20.88 2.34 23.62
C GLY A 440 21.08 1.47 24.88
N ASN A 441 21.23 2.04 26.07
CA ASN A 441 21.52 1.29 27.28
C ASN A 441 20.25 0.97 28.09
N ALA A 442 19.49 -0.04 27.63
CA ALA A 442 18.30 -0.56 28.32
C ALA A 442 18.36 -2.07 28.57
N VAL A 443 19.57 -2.66 28.63
CA VAL A 443 19.70 -4.09 28.88
C VAL A 443 19.08 -4.48 30.21
N GLY A 444 18.11 -5.40 30.18
CA GLY A 444 17.36 -5.84 31.36
C GLY A 444 16.37 -4.82 31.93
N LYS A 445 16.16 -3.68 31.25
CA LYS A 445 15.22 -2.63 31.67
C LYS A 445 14.10 -2.47 30.63
N THR A 446 13.02 -1.85 31.06
CA THR A 446 11.93 -1.42 30.18
C THR A 446 12.24 -0.02 29.64
N LEU A 447 12.22 0.16 28.32
CA LEU A 447 12.22 1.48 27.70
C LEU A 447 10.79 2.03 27.72
N LEU A 448 10.54 3.05 28.53
CA LEU A 448 9.26 3.75 28.58
C LEU A 448 9.33 5.03 27.74
N ILE A 449 8.56 5.07 26.66
CA ILE A 449 8.52 6.21 25.75
C ILE A 449 7.33 7.09 26.14
N LEU A 450 7.63 8.33 26.49
CA LEU A 450 6.64 9.37 26.70
C LEU A 450 6.36 10.06 25.35
N ASP A 451 5.29 9.63 24.69
CA ASP A 451 4.97 10.04 23.32
C ASP A 451 4.04 11.25 23.32
N TYR A 452 4.60 12.44 23.12
CA TYR A 452 3.85 13.69 22.96
C TYR A 452 3.22 13.85 21.56
N PHE A 453 3.60 13.04 20.58
CA PHE A 453 2.93 12.98 19.28
C PHE A 453 1.66 12.13 19.32
N ASN A 454 1.53 11.22 20.31
CA ASN A 454 0.45 10.24 20.43
C ASN A 454 0.29 9.36 19.16
N GLN A 455 1.37 8.90 18.58
CA GLN A 455 1.38 8.20 17.29
C GLN A 455 1.94 6.78 17.35
N LEU A 456 2.72 6.43 18.36
CA LEU A 456 3.26 5.08 18.50
C LEU A 456 2.15 4.06 18.77
N ASN A 457 2.33 2.83 18.36
CA ASN A 457 1.35 1.73 18.45
C ASN A 457 0.00 1.98 17.74
N HIS A 458 -0.05 2.97 16.83
CA HIS A 458 -1.15 3.12 15.89
C HIS A 458 -0.93 2.31 14.61
N ASP A 459 -2.01 2.06 13.85
CA ASP A 459 -1.90 1.57 12.48
C ASP A 459 -0.98 2.49 11.68
N TRP A 460 -0.05 1.90 10.94
CA TRP A 460 0.92 2.59 10.09
C TRP A 460 2.00 3.40 10.82
N MET A 461 2.16 3.16 12.11
CA MET A 461 3.30 3.67 12.88
C MET A 461 4.05 2.52 13.55
N PHE A 462 5.19 2.80 14.18
CA PHE A 462 5.93 1.77 14.90
C PHE A 462 5.05 1.08 15.94
N LEU A 463 4.93 -0.21 15.80
CA LEU A 463 4.53 -1.09 16.90
C LEU A 463 5.75 -1.41 17.77
N ASN A 464 5.54 -1.75 19.04
CA ASN A 464 6.65 -2.05 19.96
C ASN A 464 7.66 -3.07 19.39
N PRO A 465 7.25 -4.18 18.74
CA PRO A 465 8.21 -5.13 18.16
C PRO A 465 9.05 -4.53 17.02
N ASP A 466 8.43 -3.72 16.14
CA ASP A 466 9.14 -3.08 15.03
C ASP A 466 10.12 -2.03 15.53
N LEU A 467 9.71 -1.27 16.57
CA LEU A 467 10.57 -0.29 17.22
C LEU A 467 11.75 -0.96 17.93
N SER A 468 11.52 -2.04 18.68
CA SER A 468 12.60 -2.84 19.28
C SER A 468 13.58 -3.34 18.22
N ALA A 469 13.07 -3.83 17.09
CA ALA A 469 13.88 -4.34 16.01
C ALA A 469 14.77 -3.26 15.37
N ILE A 470 14.22 -2.08 15.09
CA ILE A 470 15.00 -0.99 14.47
C ILE A 470 15.98 -0.34 15.45
N LEU A 471 15.62 -0.24 16.72
CA LEU A 471 16.55 0.23 17.75
C LEU A 471 17.73 -0.76 17.91
N PHE A 472 17.47 -2.06 17.84
CA PHE A 472 18.57 -3.06 17.78
C PHE A 472 19.48 -2.81 16.58
N HIS A 473 18.92 -2.53 15.40
CA HIS A 473 19.72 -2.21 14.21
C HIS A 473 20.60 -0.99 14.41
N ILE A 474 20.10 0.07 15.08
CA ILE A 474 20.88 1.30 15.33
C ILE A 474 21.99 1.06 16.35
N TYR A 475 21.65 0.48 17.49
CA TYR A 475 22.55 0.40 18.65
C TYR A 475 23.37 -0.89 18.74
N GLU A 476 22.97 -1.97 18.04
CA GLU A 476 23.49 -3.34 18.23
C GLU A 476 23.36 -3.84 19.67
N LYS A 477 22.44 -3.28 20.42
CA LYS A 477 22.11 -3.62 21.79
C LYS A 477 20.64 -4.01 21.89
N PRO A 478 20.28 -5.02 22.68
CA PRO A 478 18.88 -5.44 22.82
C PRO A 478 18.06 -4.38 23.58
N VAL A 479 16.89 -4.09 23.04
CA VAL A 479 15.82 -3.31 23.69
C VAL A 479 14.59 -4.21 23.71
N ASP A 480 14.50 -5.08 24.73
CA ASP A 480 13.57 -6.20 24.71
C ASP A 480 12.14 -5.80 25.11
N THR A 481 12.02 -4.83 26.00
CA THR A 481 10.71 -4.38 26.50
C THR A 481 10.52 -2.88 26.25
N ILE A 482 9.52 -2.55 25.45
CA ILE A 482 9.11 -1.18 25.17
C ILE A 482 7.68 -0.98 25.65
N GLU A 483 7.44 0.11 26.37
CA GLU A 483 6.10 0.58 26.75
C GLU A 483 5.93 2.03 26.28
N VAL A 484 4.71 2.42 25.93
CA VAL A 484 4.42 3.76 25.42
C VAL A 484 3.35 4.41 26.26
N CYS A 485 3.66 5.56 26.81
CA CYS A 485 2.73 6.43 27.52
C CYS A 485 2.44 7.68 26.69
N TYR A 486 1.19 7.90 26.32
CA TYR A 486 0.79 9.10 25.60
C TYR A 486 0.70 10.31 26.52
N MET A 487 1.35 11.38 26.11
CA MET A 487 1.45 12.61 26.90
C MET A 487 0.70 13.76 26.20
N PRO A 488 0.13 14.70 26.91
CA PRO A 488 0.03 14.80 28.36
C PRO A 488 -1.14 14.02 28.99
N SER A 489 -1.84 13.17 28.23
CA SER A 489 -3.05 12.47 28.71
C SER A 489 -2.78 11.35 29.72
N HIS A 490 -1.52 10.93 29.86
CA HIS A 490 -1.12 9.79 30.68
C HIS A 490 -1.84 8.48 30.30
N GLU A 491 -2.13 8.30 29.02
CA GLU A 491 -2.70 7.06 28.48
C GLU A 491 -1.60 6.06 28.14
N TRP A 492 -1.63 4.90 28.78
CA TRP A 492 -0.75 3.80 28.39
C TRP A 492 -1.22 3.16 27.10
N GLN A 493 -0.35 3.09 26.13
CA GLN A 493 -0.62 2.50 24.82
C GLN A 493 0.16 1.20 24.65
N GLN A 494 -0.58 0.11 24.50
CA GLN A 494 -0.11 -1.18 24.09
C GLN A 494 -0.82 -1.60 22.80
N THR A 495 -0.21 -2.48 22.02
CA THR A 495 -0.87 -3.07 20.85
C THR A 495 -2.09 -3.88 21.32
N ASP A 496 -3.28 -3.32 21.15
CA ASP A 496 -4.57 -3.95 21.49
C ASP A 496 -5.43 -3.99 20.21
N PRO A 497 -5.99 -5.15 19.82
CA PRO A 497 -6.87 -5.27 18.65
C PRO A 497 -8.09 -4.35 18.70
N LEU A 498 -8.55 -3.98 19.89
CA LEU A 498 -9.65 -3.05 20.10
C LEU A 498 -9.18 -1.61 20.35
N GLN A 499 -7.86 -1.39 20.36
CA GLN A 499 -7.20 -0.09 20.62
C GLN A 499 -7.69 0.61 21.89
N ARG A 500 -7.91 -0.18 22.92
CA ARG A 500 -8.16 0.36 24.25
C ARG A 500 -6.86 0.90 24.81
N LYS A 501 -6.95 1.94 25.59
CA LYS A 501 -5.82 2.56 26.29
C LYS A 501 -5.99 2.40 27.78
N GLY A 502 -4.90 2.13 28.46
CA GLY A 502 -4.83 2.15 29.91
C GLY A 502 -4.37 3.50 30.44
N LYS A 503 -3.90 3.51 31.68
CA LYS A 503 -3.29 4.69 32.30
C LYS A 503 -1.83 4.43 32.62
N CYS A 504 -1.04 5.49 32.64
CA CYS A 504 0.32 5.47 33.11
C CYS A 504 0.53 6.62 34.13
N GLU A 505 0.99 6.30 35.33
CA GLU A 505 1.20 7.27 36.38
C GLU A 505 2.64 7.17 36.90
N LYS A 506 3.30 8.33 37.02
CA LYS A 506 4.59 8.41 37.65
C LYS A 506 4.39 8.47 39.18
N THR A 507 5.04 7.58 39.89
CA THR A 507 5.06 7.52 41.36
C THR A 507 6.46 7.87 41.87
N GLY A 508 6.62 8.06 43.16
CA GLY A 508 7.95 8.29 43.77
C GLY A 508 8.92 7.13 43.57
N GLU A 509 8.39 5.90 43.48
CA GLU A 509 9.17 4.67 43.29
C GLU A 509 9.39 4.26 41.84
N GLY A 510 8.66 4.86 40.89
CA GLY A 510 8.73 4.52 39.46
C GLY A 510 7.46 4.82 38.70
N TRP A 511 6.99 3.87 37.86
CA TRP A 511 5.79 4.02 37.05
C TRP A 511 4.80 2.89 37.31
N THR A 512 3.52 3.22 37.27
CA THR A 512 2.41 2.26 37.30
C THR A 512 1.67 2.34 35.98
N LEU A 513 1.53 1.18 35.29
CA LEU A 513 0.85 1.03 34.01
C LEU A 513 -0.40 0.18 34.23
N ASP A 514 -1.59 0.78 34.10
CA ASP A 514 -2.86 0.09 34.24
C ASP A 514 -3.39 -0.36 32.91
N TYR A 515 -3.70 -1.63 32.78
CA TYR A 515 -4.28 -2.20 31.55
C TYR A 515 -5.64 -1.55 31.23
N PRO A 516 -5.98 -1.39 29.94
CA PRO A 516 -7.33 -1.01 29.57
C PRO A 516 -8.33 -2.05 30.08
N VAL A 517 -9.40 -1.60 30.72
CA VAL A 517 -10.43 -2.48 31.33
C VAL A 517 -11.19 -3.20 30.20
N PRO A 518 -11.18 -4.52 30.14
CA PRO A 518 -12.03 -5.28 29.23
C PRO A 518 -13.49 -5.14 29.66
N PHE A 519 -14.45 -5.15 28.73
CA PHE A 519 -15.87 -4.96 29.06
C PHE A 519 -16.47 -6.10 29.87
N ASP A 520 -15.96 -7.33 29.73
CA ASP A 520 -16.58 -8.54 30.30
C ASP A 520 -15.66 -9.36 31.22
N THR A 521 -14.47 -8.86 31.53
CA THR A 521 -13.51 -9.57 32.38
C THR A 521 -12.86 -8.60 33.37
N PRO A 522 -12.44 -9.07 34.56
CA PRO A 522 -11.69 -8.22 35.48
C PRO A 522 -10.41 -7.68 34.83
N PRO A 523 -10.00 -6.44 35.13
CA PRO A 523 -8.79 -5.87 34.59
C PRO A 523 -7.59 -6.74 34.97
N PRO A 524 -6.62 -6.92 34.06
CA PRO A 524 -5.35 -7.54 34.39
C PRO A 524 -4.63 -6.70 35.48
N PRO A 525 -3.72 -7.30 36.25
CA PRO A 525 -3.00 -6.57 37.29
C PRO A 525 -2.15 -5.45 36.67
N SER A 526 -2.06 -4.33 37.39
CA SER A 526 -1.20 -3.21 36.98
C SER A 526 0.27 -3.65 36.90
N LYS A 527 0.96 -3.19 35.87
CA LYS A 527 2.40 -3.38 35.73
C LYS A 527 3.11 -2.26 36.48
N LYS A 528 3.90 -2.60 37.50
CA LYS A 528 4.74 -1.66 38.23
C LYS A 528 6.18 -1.74 37.73
N LEU A 529 6.77 -0.60 37.42
CA LEU A 529 8.14 -0.45 36.99
C LEU A 529 8.88 0.43 38.01
N SER A 530 9.91 -0.10 38.64
CA SER A 530 10.74 0.72 39.53
C SER A 530 11.62 1.69 38.76
N ASN A 531 12.07 2.77 39.36
CA ASN A 531 13.01 3.72 38.71
C ASN A 531 14.31 3.05 38.29
N ALA A 532 14.71 1.94 38.93
CA ALA A 532 15.91 1.17 38.55
C ALA A 532 15.70 0.32 37.28
N ASP A 533 14.46 -0.11 37.03
CA ASP A 533 14.08 -1.04 35.96
C ASP A 533 13.52 -0.33 34.71
N VAL A 534 13.51 1.01 34.71
CA VAL A 534 12.94 1.80 33.62
C VAL A 534 13.94 2.83 33.10
N VAL A 535 14.02 2.95 31.78
CA VAL A 535 14.65 4.08 31.08
C VAL A 535 13.53 4.87 30.42
N THR A 536 13.40 6.14 30.77
CA THR A 536 12.33 7.00 30.25
C THR A 536 12.88 7.91 29.15
N VAL A 537 12.19 7.93 28.00
CA VAL A 537 12.54 8.75 26.84
C VAL A 537 11.34 9.58 26.41
N GLU A 538 11.52 10.89 26.26
CA GLU A 538 10.51 11.81 25.75
C GLU A 538 10.64 11.99 24.24
N VAL A 539 9.50 11.92 23.53
CA VAL A 539 9.44 12.07 22.07
C VAL A 539 8.41 13.14 21.70
N GLY A 540 8.80 14.09 20.87
CA GLY A 540 7.90 15.13 20.37
C GLY A 540 7.54 16.23 21.36
N ARG A 541 8.30 16.41 22.44
CA ARG A 541 8.03 17.46 23.43
C ARG A 541 8.32 18.86 22.90
N GLY A 542 9.24 18.98 21.93
CA GLY A 542 9.63 20.27 21.32
C GLY A 542 10.49 21.18 22.22
N GLU A 543 10.79 20.76 23.44
CA GLU A 543 11.66 21.48 24.39
C GLU A 543 13.08 20.91 24.30
N THR A 544 14.08 21.76 24.50
CA THR A 544 15.46 21.29 24.65
C THR A 544 15.54 20.35 25.85
N PRO A 545 15.98 19.10 25.68
CA PRO A 545 16.11 18.18 26.81
C PRO A 545 16.97 18.78 27.91
N ALA A 546 16.65 18.46 29.15
CA ALA A 546 17.46 18.88 30.28
C ALA A 546 18.93 18.48 30.06
N ALA A 547 19.85 19.37 30.40
CA ALA A 547 21.29 19.14 30.23
C ALA A 547 21.69 17.86 30.98
N ASN A 548 22.17 16.87 30.24
CA ASN A 548 22.66 15.60 30.74
C ASN A 548 23.99 15.28 30.04
N ALA A 549 25.08 15.31 30.77
CA ALA A 549 26.42 15.18 30.22
C ALA A 549 26.64 13.85 29.44
N GLU A 550 25.99 12.76 29.88
CA GLU A 550 26.08 11.46 29.17
C GLU A 550 25.34 11.50 27.85
N LEU A 551 24.13 12.05 27.82
CA LEU A 551 23.35 12.22 26.59
C LEU A 551 24.00 13.23 25.63
N ASP A 552 24.65 14.28 26.15
CA ASP A 552 25.36 15.26 25.31
C ASP A 552 26.61 14.63 24.67
N ALA A 553 27.31 13.76 25.38
CA ALA A 553 28.42 12.97 24.82
C ALA A 553 27.90 12.01 23.74
N TRP A 554 26.81 11.31 24.01
CA TRP A 554 26.13 10.42 23.06
C TRP A 554 25.66 11.16 21.80
N ARG A 555 25.03 12.33 21.93
CA ARG A 555 24.60 13.15 20.78
C ARG A 555 25.77 13.53 19.89
N LYS A 556 26.90 13.96 20.48
CA LYS A 556 28.11 14.25 19.74
C LYS A 556 28.67 13.01 19.03
N GLU A 557 28.63 11.85 19.69
CA GLU A 557 29.00 10.59 19.06
C GLU A 557 28.09 10.27 17.89
N LEU A 558 26.76 10.40 18.06
CA LEU A 558 25.75 10.11 17.04
C LEU A 558 25.93 11.00 15.79
N GLU A 559 26.32 12.28 15.99
CA GLU A 559 26.58 13.23 14.92
C GLU A 559 27.92 13.01 14.22
N SER A 560 28.86 12.29 14.84
CA SER A 560 30.16 11.99 14.25
C SER A 560 30.03 11.16 12.98
N GLU A 561 30.78 11.51 11.93
CA GLU A 561 30.85 10.74 10.68
C GLU A 561 31.38 9.32 10.90
N SER A 562 32.23 9.12 11.89
CA SER A 562 32.84 7.83 12.24
C SER A 562 31.95 6.94 13.11
N SER A 563 30.82 7.44 13.61
CA SER A 563 29.90 6.66 14.45
C SER A 563 29.12 5.62 13.65
N PRO A 564 29.23 4.32 13.94
CA PRO A 564 28.44 3.30 13.29
C PRO A 564 26.92 3.48 13.54
N ALA A 565 26.54 3.80 14.77
CA ALA A 565 25.14 4.08 15.13
C ALA A 565 24.60 5.32 14.37
N GLY A 566 25.42 6.39 14.34
CA GLY A 566 25.09 7.59 13.57
C GLY A 566 24.97 7.33 12.07
N ALA A 567 25.84 6.52 11.48
CA ALA A 567 25.76 6.14 10.08
C ALA A 567 24.47 5.35 9.77
N ARG A 568 24.11 4.37 10.62
CA ARG A 568 22.85 3.61 10.50
C ARG A 568 21.62 4.51 10.62
N LEU A 569 21.59 5.39 11.62
CA LEU A 569 20.48 6.32 11.80
C LEU A 569 20.36 7.27 10.59
N ARG A 570 21.44 7.90 10.15
CA ARG A 570 21.43 8.79 8.98
C ARG A 570 20.97 8.06 7.72
N GLY A 571 21.46 6.86 7.47
CA GLY A 571 21.09 6.05 6.30
C GLY A 571 19.60 5.76 6.19
N ILE A 572 18.91 5.59 7.32
CA ILE A 572 17.45 5.32 7.35
C ILE A 572 16.59 6.57 7.57
N THR A 573 17.16 7.71 7.97
CA THR A 573 16.38 8.91 8.30
C THR A 573 16.74 10.15 7.46
N GLU A 574 17.86 10.16 6.76
CA GLU A 574 18.32 11.31 5.98
C GLU A 574 18.17 11.06 4.48
N SER A 575 16.96 11.25 3.99
CA SER A 575 16.68 11.21 2.57
C SER A 575 16.03 12.52 2.13
N ARG A 576 16.39 12.99 0.93
CA ARG A 576 15.85 14.24 0.38
C ARG A 576 15.13 13.99 -0.94
N PRO A 577 13.99 14.68 -1.19
CA PRO A 577 13.36 14.67 -2.51
C PRO A 577 14.36 15.14 -3.57
N TRP A 578 14.29 14.53 -4.77
CA TRP A 578 15.14 14.97 -5.88
C TRP A 578 14.70 16.32 -6.42
N PHE A 579 13.38 16.50 -6.58
CA PHE A 579 12.78 17.73 -7.09
C PHE A 579 11.41 17.96 -6.45
N GLN A 580 10.99 19.22 -6.39
CA GLN A 580 9.67 19.60 -5.88
C GLN A 580 8.78 20.09 -7.04
N PHE A 581 8.37 19.16 -7.91
CA PHE A 581 7.58 19.50 -9.10
C PHE A 581 6.07 19.37 -8.92
N ILE A 582 5.64 18.73 -7.84
CA ILE A 582 4.24 18.48 -7.60
C ILE A 582 3.81 19.13 -6.28
N HIS A 583 2.71 19.83 -6.32
CA HIS A 583 2.10 20.46 -5.16
C HIS A 583 0.72 19.87 -4.93
N PHE A 584 0.51 19.38 -3.73
CA PHE A 584 -0.79 18.93 -3.25
C PHE A 584 -1.44 20.04 -2.47
N ARG A 585 -2.77 20.11 -2.54
CA ARG A 585 -3.53 21.12 -1.79
C ARG A 585 -3.32 20.90 -0.31
N GLN A 586 -2.90 21.94 0.36
CA GLN A 586 -2.81 22.01 1.80
C GLN A 586 -3.85 23.02 2.29
N PRO A 587 -4.48 22.80 3.44
CA PRO A 587 -5.26 23.86 4.06
C PRO A 587 -4.37 25.08 4.26
N PRO A 588 -4.91 26.31 4.18
CA PRO A 588 -4.16 27.52 4.55
C PRO A 588 -3.52 27.37 5.93
N PRO A 589 -2.36 27.97 6.19
CA PRO A 589 -1.64 27.81 7.46
C PRO A 589 -2.41 28.33 8.69
N ASP A 590 -3.45 29.10 8.45
CA ASP A 590 -4.39 29.61 9.44
C ASP A 590 -5.72 28.83 9.48
N GLU A 591 -5.83 27.71 8.77
CA GLU A 591 -6.97 26.82 8.78
C GLU A 591 -6.54 25.39 9.10
N TYR A 592 -7.43 24.63 9.75
CA TYR A 592 -7.22 23.22 10.04
C TYR A 592 -8.29 22.38 9.38
N TYR A 593 -7.86 21.25 8.81
CA TYR A 593 -8.75 20.24 8.26
C TYR A 593 -8.21 18.85 8.61
N TRP A 594 -9.06 18.05 9.22
CA TRP A 594 -8.79 16.65 9.50
C TRP A 594 -9.90 15.77 8.92
N ASP A 595 -9.49 14.73 8.21
CA ASP A 595 -10.38 13.71 7.65
C ASP A 595 -9.75 12.34 7.91
N PHE A 596 -10.50 11.41 8.49
CA PHE A 596 -10.00 10.06 8.79
C PHE A 596 -9.78 9.22 7.53
N GLY A 597 -9.86 9.77 6.37
CA GLY A 597 -9.51 9.21 5.07
C GLY A 597 -10.68 9.07 4.11
N ARG A 598 -10.71 9.91 3.11
CA ARG A 598 -11.79 9.97 2.11
C ARG A 598 -11.51 9.18 0.83
N TRP A 599 -10.24 9.00 0.47
CA TRP A 599 -9.83 8.35 -0.78
C TRP A 599 -8.86 7.20 -0.57
N TRP A 600 -8.54 6.90 0.68
CA TRP A 600 -7.31 6.26 1.02
C TRP A 600 -7.43 5.35 2.25
N SER A 601 -6.81 4.16 2.22
CA SER A 601 -6.87 3.20 3.32
C SER A 601 -5.80 3.42 4.41
N MET A 602 -4.86 4.33 4.17
CA MET A 602 -3.76 4.58 5.10
C MET A 602 -3.80 6.03 5.56
N THR A 603 -4.70 6.35 6.45
CA THR A 603 -4.73 7.66 7.07
C THR A 603 -3.52 7.80 8.01
N PRO A 604 -2.80 8.92 7.99
CA PRO A 604 -1.81 9.20 9.01
C PRO A 604 -2.42 9.07 10.40
N PRO A 605 -1.64 8.59 11.40
CA PRO A 605 -2.15 8.50 12.76
C PRO A 605 -2.70 9.84 13.22
N THR A 606 -3.82 9.81 13.88
CA THR A 606 -4.44 10.99 14.47
C THR A 606 -3.56 11.50 15.59
N ALA A 607 -3.04 12.71 15.49
CA ALA A 607 -2.46 13.37 16.64
C ALA A 607 -3.57 13.67 17.65
N GLY A 608 -3.50 13.06 18.83
CA GLY A 608 -4.54 13.15 19.85
C GLY A 608 -4.86 11.79 20.48
N SER A 609 -5.91 11.76 21.28
CA SER A 609 -6.26 10.59 22.07
C SER A 609 -7.76 10.26 22.03
N GLY A 610 -8.13 9.06 22.48
CA GLY A 610 -9.52 8.64 22.64
C GLY A 610 -10.21 8.21 21.34
N TRP A 611 -9.47 7.81 20.31
CA TRP A 611 -9.96 7.31 19.04
C TRP A 611 -9.60 5.84 18.84
N ARG A 612 -10.51 5.07 18.24
CA ARG A 612 -10.18 3.77 17.64
C ARG A 612 -9.46 3.97 16.31
N ASN A 613 -8.84 2.89 15.80
CA ASN A 613 -8.30 2.89 14.44
C ASN A 613 -9.37 3.23 13.43
N THR A 614 -8.92 3.91 12.38
CA THR A 614 -9.75 4.30 11.25
C THR A 614 -10.42 3.08 10.62
N GLN A 615 -11.75 3.10 10.53
CA GLN A 615 -12.53 2.05 9.92
C GLN A 615 -12.89 2.41 8.48
N TRP A 616 -12.62 1.49 7.57
CA TRP A 616 -12.86 1.66 6.15
C TRP A 616 -14.19 1.07 5.74
N GLN A 617 -14.94 1.81 4.95
CA GLN A 617 -16.17 1.35 4.33
C GLN A 617 -16.20 1.73 2.86
N THR A 618 -16.70 0.81 2.02
CA THR A 618 -16.93 1.08 0.61
C THR A 618 -18.43 1.27 0.39
N ARG A 619 -18.85 2.51 0.13
CA ARG A 619 -20.23 2.84 -0.26
C ARG A 619 -20.25 3.30 -1.71
N ARG A 620 -21.15 2.75 -2.54
CA ARG A 620 -21.38 3.17 -3.93
C ARG A 620 -20.09 3.36 -4.75
N PHE A 621 -19.15 2.44 -4.64
CA PHE A 621 -17.84 2.45 -5.30
C PHE A 621 -16.76 3.34 -4.65
N VAL A 622 -17.07 4.08 -3.61
CA VAL A 622 -16.17 5.02 -2.96
C VAL A 622 -15.70 4.46 -1.63
N HIS A 623 -14.41 4.58 -1.35
CA HIS A 623 -13.88 4.40 -0.01
C HIS A 623 -14.14 5.64 0.83
N THR A 624 -14.62 5.41 2.03
CA THR A 624 -14.70 6.42 3.09
C THR A 624 -14.13 5.81 4.36
N ALA A 625 -13.55 6.63 5.20
CA ALA A 625 -13.04 6.20 6.48
C ALA A 625 -13.57 7.11 7.59
N SER A 626 -13.58 6.59 8.78
CA SER A 626 -14.06 7.28 9.98
C SER A 626 -13.46 6.61 11.20
N ALA A 627 -13.38 7.30 12.32
CA ALA A 627 -12.91 6.73 13.58
C ALA A 627 -13.95 6.88 14.69
N TRP A 628 -14.12 5.83 15.48
CA TRP A 628 -14.96 5.86 16.65
C TRP A 628 -14.23 6.50 17.84
N LYS A 629 -14.89 7.46 18.46
CA LYS A 629 -14.55 7.96 19.79
C LYS A 629 -14.82 6.84 20.81
N ASN A 630 -13.80 6.46 21.58
CA ASN A 630 -13.84 5.34 22.52
C ASN A 630 -13.43 5.72 23.96
N ALA A 631 -13.36 7.00 24.24
CA ALA A 631 -13.10 7.53 25.58
C ALA A 631 -14.11 8.63 25.92
N PRO A 632 -14.38 8.92 27.22
CA PRO A 632 -15.23 10.04 27.60
C PRO A 632 -14.78 11.39 27.03
N GLN A 633 -13.48 11.57 26.87
CA GLN A 633 -12.86 12.71 26.18
C GLN A 633 -11.94 12.19 25.09
N SER A 634 -12.13 12.70 23.87
CA SER A 634 -11.25 12.43 22.73
C SER A 634 -10.73 13.73 22.18
N SER A 635 -9.48 13.74 21.72
CA SER A 635 -8.82 14.96 21.27
C SER A 635 -8.21 14.81 19.87
N LEU A 636 -8.16 15.93 19.14
CA LEU A 636 -7.33 16.13 17.95
C LEU A 636 -6.36 17.26 18.26
N VAL A 637 -5.09 17.06 17.97
CA VAL A 637 -4.02 18.03 18.21
C VAL A 637 -3.45 18.47 16.86
N PHE A 638 -3.22 19.78 16.69
CA PHE A 638 -2.77 20.35 15.43
C PHE A 638 -2.00 21.66 15.64
N ASP A 639 -1.16 21.99 14.68
CA ASP A 639 -0.47 23.28 14.65
C ASP A 639 -1.20 24.26 13.73
N LEU A 640 -1.28 25.52 14.15
CA LEU A 640 -1.98 26.58 13.44
C LEU A 640 -1.23 27.92 13.63
N ILE A 641 -1.29 28.79 12.63
CA ILE A 641 -0.90 30.19 12.71
C ILE A 641 -2.15 31.03 12.53
N PRO A 642 -2.87 31.39 13.60
CA PRO A 642 -4.17 32.01 13.46
C PRO A 642 -4.06 33.43 12.90
N ALA A 643 -4.97 33.80 12.01
CA ALA A 643 -5.18 35.17 11.61
C ALA A 643 -6.06 35.91 12.63
N SER A 644 -6.00 37.24 12.65
CA SER A 644 -6.90 38.06 13.46
C SER A 644 -8.31 38.11 12.87
N ALA A 645 -9.02 36.99 12.88
CA ALA A 645 -10.34 36.81 12.32
C ALA A 645 -11.18 35.85 13.18
N PRO A 646 -12.50 35.94 13.17
CA PRO A 646 -13.34 34.90 13.75
C PRO A 646 -13.25 33.60 12.94
N TYR A 647 -13.35 32.49 13.66
CA TYR A 647 -13.28 31.15 13.08
C TYR A 647 -14.59 30.39 13.32
N GLU A 648 -14.83 29.43 12.47
CA GLU A 648 -15.92 28.46 12.60
C GLU A 648 -15.35 27.05 12.61
N ILE A 649 -15.78 26.24 13.58
CA ILE A 649 -15.55 24.80 13.57
C ILE A 649 -16.74 24.11 12.92
N ASN A 650 -16.49 23.23 11.97
CA ASN A 650 -17.48 22.38 11.34
C ASN A 650 -17.04 20.93 11.38
N GLY A 651 -17.98 20.00 11.48
CA GLY A 651 -17.67 18.59 11.44
C GLY A 651 -18.84 17.69 11.11
N PHE A 652 -18.52 16.43 10.82
CA PHE A 652 -19.49 15.42 10.42
C PHE A 652 -19.26 14.13 11.20
N PHE A 653 -20.25 13.74 11.98
CA PHE A 653 -20.33 12.42 12.60
C PHE A 653 -21.17 11.51 11.72
N LYS A 654 -20.61 10.37 11.34
CA LYS A 654 -21.28 9.39 10.51
C LYS A 654 -22.33 8.60 11.26
N ASN A 655 -22.04 8.27 12.53
CA ASN A 655 -22.93 7.56 13.43
C ASN A 655 -22.75 8.05 14.87
N PHE A 656 -23.78 7.81 15.68
CA PHE A 656 -23.73 7.91 17.13
C PHE A 656 -24.17 6.56 17.72
N ALA A 657 -23.57 6.16 18.82
CA ALA A 657 -23.94 4.93 19.52
C ALA A 657 -25.41 5.00 19.99
N ASN A 658 -25.83 6.15 20.47
CA ASN A 658 -27.23 6.46 20.76
C ASN A 658 -27.52 7.97 20.69
N LYS A 659 -28.80 8.34 20.71
CA LYS A 659 -29.25 9.72 20.60
C LYS A 659 -28.81 10.59 21.80
N GLN A 660 -28.75 10.03 22.98
CA GLN A 660 -28.36 10.79 24.21
C GLN A 660 -26.90 11.26 24.11
N ILE A 661 -26.03 10.44 23.54
CA ILE A 661 -24.62 10.80 23.31
C ILE A 661 -24.54 12.01 22.37
N ARG A 662 -25.33 12.05 21.29
CA ARG A 662 -25.38 13.19 20.40
C ARG A 662 -25.85 14.47 21.12
N ASP A 663 -26.95 14.37 21.87
CA ASP A 663 -27.59 15.51 22.49
C ASP A 663 -26.72 16.10 23.62
N LYS A 664 -25.85 15.28 24.25
CA LYS A 664 -24.90 15.68 25.30
C LYS A 664 -23.48 15.96 24.76
N MET A 665 -23.22 15.80 23.46
CA MET A 665 -21.90 16.03 22.89
C MET A 665 -21.45 17.48 23.08
N GLN A 666 -20.29 17.66 23.72
CA GLN A 666 -19.63 18.94 23.88
C GLN A 666 -18.35 18.98 23.05
N VAL A 667 -18.04 20.12 22.48
CA VAL A 667 -16.76 20.38 21.80
C VAL A 667 -16.07 21.54 22.51
N LYS A 668 -14.77 21.36 22.78
CA LYS A 668 -13.91 22.43 23.27
C LYS A 668 -12.76 22.65 22.28
N VAL A 669 -12.33 23.87 22.15
CA VAL A 669 -11.11 24.25 21.44
C VAL A 669 -10.18 24.91 22.44
N ASN A 670 -8.99 24.35 22.65
CA ASN A 670 -8.04 24.78 23.70
C ASN A 670 -8.68 24.92 25.10
N GLY A 671 -9.59 24.00 25.46
CA GLY A 671 -10.30 23.98 26.72
C GLY A 671 -11.54 24.91 26.78
N ILE A 672 -11.73 25.79 25.79
CA ILE A 672 -12.90 26.69 25.74
C ILE A 672 -14.07 25.97 25.09
N HIS A 673 -15.23 25.95 25.77
CA HIS A 673 -16.44 25.32 25.28
C HIS A 673 -17.02 26.09 24.08
N ILE A 674 -17.26 25.34 22.96
CA ILE A 674 -17.87 25.88 21.75
C ILE A 674 -19.33 25.43 21.68
N PRO A 675 -20.30 26.34 21.71
CA PRO A 675 -21.70 26.02 21.54
C PRO A 675 -21.92 25.44 20.14
N LEU A 676 -22.47 24.21 20.06
CA LEU A 676 -22.73 23.55 18.79
C LEU A 676 -24.13 23.86 18.27
N ARG A 677 -24.20 24.13 16.97
CA ARG A 677 -25.42 24.15 16.20
C ARG A 677 -25.45 22.93 15.29
N TRP A 678 -26.41 22.04 15.49
CA TRP A 678 -26.64 20.91 14.60
C TRP A 678 -27.37 21.35 13.34
N ILE A 679 -26.73 21.21 12.18
CA ILE A 679 -27.31 21.58 10.88
C ILE A 679 -28.19 20.45 10.37
N GLN A 680 -27.79 19.21 10.63
CA GLN A 680 -28.50 17.96 10.36
C GLN A 680 -28.23 17.01 11.52
N GLU A 681 -28.81 15.82 11.53
CA GLU A 681 -28.56 14.84 12.60
C GLU A 681 -27.08 14.48 12.81
N SER A 682 -26.25 14.71 11.79
CA SER A 682 -24.86 14.27 11.71
C SER A 682 -23.84 15.41 11.55
N ARG A 683 -24.27 16.62 11.16
CA ARG A 683 -23.39 17.77 10.95
C ARG A 683 -23.54 18.80 12.04
N PHE A 684 -22.42 19.33 12.50
CA PHE A 684 -22.40 20.42 13.46
C PHE A 684 -21.56 21.59 12.97
N SER A 685 -21.89 22.78 13.44
CA SER A 685 -21.04 23.97 13.36
C SER A 685 -21.00 24.69 14.71
N GLY A 686 -19.96 25.50 14.92
CA GLY A 686 -19.82 26.33 16.11
C GLY A 686 -18.86 27.48 15.87
N ASN A 687 -19.13 28.64 16.46
CA ASN A 687 -18.25 29.80 16.35
C ASN A 687 -17.10 29.65 17.34
N VAL A 688 -15.86 29.78 16.84
CA VAL A 688 -14.65 29.76 17.65
C VAL A 688 -14.20 31.21 17.86
N PRO A 689 -14.18 31.74 19.10
CA PRO A 689 -13.71 33.08 19.39
C PRO A 689 -12.27 33.29 18.90
N ALA A 690 -11.94 34.48 18.42
CA ALA A 690 -10.63 34.77 17.81
C ALA A 690 -9.46 34.47 18.75
N ASP A 691 -9.61 34.75 20.03
CA ASP A 691 -8.57 34.56 21.05
C ASP A 691 -8.42 33.12 21.52
N THR A 692 -9.26 32.21 21.04
CA THR A 692 -9.22 30.78 21.41
C THR A 692 -8.05 30.06 20.76
N LEU A 693 -7.74 30.41 19.50
CA LEU A 693 -6.67 29.78 18.74
C LEU A 693 -5.31 30.44 19.04
N LYS A 694 -4.26 29.63 19.11
CA LYS A 694 -2.91 30.06 19.44
C LYS A 694 -1.98 29.79 18.25
N SER A 695 -0.93 30.58 18.10
CA SER A 695 0.16 30.23 17.20
C SER A 695 0.89 29.01 17.76
N GLY A 696 1.10 28.01 16.91
CA GLY A 696 1.62 26.70 17.29
C GLY A 696 0.50 25.73 17.70
N ARG A 697 0.73 24.94 18.73
CA ARG A 697 -0.08 23.77 19.10
C ARG A 697 -1.46 24.13 19.66
N ASN A 698 -2.49 23.57 19.05
CA ASN A 698 -3.90 23.71 19.43
C ASN A 698 -4.54 22.33 19.61
N SER A 699 -5.70 22.28 20.30
CA SER A 699 -6.48 21.06 20.47
C SER A 699 -7.98 21.27 20.25
N ILE A 700 -8.64 20.27 19.67
CA ILE A 700 -10.10 20.09 19.68
C ILE A 700 -10.40 18.91 20.58
N GLU A 701 -11.30 19.08 21.53
CA GLU A 701 -11.74 18.03 22.44
C GLU A 701 -13.21 17.73 22.23
N PHE A 702 -13.56 16.45 22.09
CA PHE A 702 -14.92 15.93 22.02
C PHE A 702 -15.26 15.21 23.29
N ILE A 703 -16.25 15.70 24.04
CA ILE A 703 -16.62 15.19 25.36
C ILE A 703 -18.05 14.64 25.31
N SER A 704 -18.21 13.39 25.68
CA SER A 704 -19.50 12.72 25.85
C SER A 704 -19.33 11.40 26.59
N ASP A 705 -20.41 10.87 27.13
CA ASP A 705 -20.41 9.49 27.61
C ASP A 705 -20.05 8.51 26.53
N VAL A 706 -19.64 7.30 26.89
CA VAL A 706 -19.45 6.15 26.01
C VAL A 706 -20.51 5.10 26.30
N ASP A 707 -20.96 4.40 25.27
CA ASP A 707 -21.95 3.34 25.39
C ASP A 707 -21.27 1.99 25.66
N ALA A 708 -21.27 1.54 26.91
CA ALA A 708 -20.67 0.28 27.30
C ALA A 708 -21.34 -0.93 26.60
N SER A 709 -22.64 -0.85 26.32
CA SER A 709 -23.39 -1.93 25.65
C SER A 709 -23.01 -2.07 24.18
N ASN A 710 -22.45 -1.03 23.58
CA ASN A 710 -21.98 -1.00 22.19
C ASN A 710 -20.45 -0.97 22.10
N GLY A 711 -19.77 -1.76 22.93
CA GLY A 711 -18.31 -1.89 22.90
C GLY A 711 -17.55 -0.65 23.37
N GLY A 712 -18.15 0.23 24.19
CA GLY A 712 -17.50 1.41 24.76
C GLY A 712 -17.18 2.50 23.73
N VAL A 713 -18.06 2.71 22.75
CA VAL A 713 -17.94 3.78 21.77
C VAL A 713 -18.98 4.86 21.99
N ALA A 714 -18.73 6.06 21.46
CA ALA A 714 -19.66 7.18 21.55
C ALA A 714 -20.15 7.65 20.18
N ALA A 715 -19.26 8.15 19.35
CA ALA A 715 -19.57 8.74 18.06
C ALA A 715 -18.49 8.41 17.03
N GLU A 716 -18.89 8.25 15.79
CA GLU A 716 -18.00 7.95 14.65
C GLU A 716 -17.77 9.23 13.87
N LEU A 717 -16.61 9.87 14.05
CA LEU A 717 -16.20 11.08 13.34
C LEU A 717 -15.64 10.73 11.98
N ASP A 718 -16.07 11.44 10.95
CA ASP A 718 -15.57 11.34 9.58
C ASP A 718 -14.53 12.46 9.33
N TRP A 719 -14.94 13.71 9.46
CA TRP A 719 -14.05 14.86 9.32
C TRP A 719 -14.43 16.02 10.24
N VAL A 720 -13.47 16.92 10.47
CA VAL A 720 -13.62 18.19 11.17
C VAL A 720 -12.71 19.26 10.55
N ASN A 721 -13.16 20.50 10.52
CA ASN A 721 -12.32 21.63 10.11
C ASN A 721 -12.52 22.84 11.04
N ILE A 722 -11.50 23.70 11.04
CA ILE A 722 -11.55 25.06 11.60
C ILE A 722 -11.17 26.00 10.46
N THR A 723 -12.09 26.83 10.03
CA THR A 723 -11.92 27.74 8.91
C THR A 723 -12.27 29.19 9.30
N ARG A 724 -11.67 30.14 8.61
CA ARG A 724 -12.03 31.55 8.81
C ARG A 724 -13.49 31.78 8.39
N GLN A 725 -14.21 32.56 9.17
CA GLN A 725 -15.52 33.08 8.76
C GLN A 725 -15.30 34.11 7.66
N ILE A 726 -15.69 33.77 6.44
CA ILE A 726 -15.75 34.74 5.34
C ILE A 726 -17.02 35.57 5.57
N ARG A 727 -16.82 36.88 5.86
CA ARG A 727 -17.90 37.84 6.00
C ARG A 727 -18.60 38.11 4.63
#